data_402f4d8278799bb95e6ae6ad38ba78fd
#
_entry.id   402f4d8278799bb95e6ae6ad38ba78fd
#
_cell.length_a   1.000
_cell.length_b   1.000
_cell.length_c   1.000
_cell.angle_alpha   90.00
_cell.angle_beta   90.00
_cell.angle_gamma   90.00
#
_symmetry.space_group_name_H-M   'P 1'
#
loop_
_entity.id
_entity.type
_entity.pdbx_description
1 polymer ?
#
loop_
_entity_poly.entity_id
_entity_poly.type
_entity_poly.pdbx_seq_one_letter_code
_entity_poly.pdbx_strand_id
1 'polypeptide(L)'
;MRSKVFFIINLVCVSYVGLVANEVSVNLGKSIVSASRVDTPINEAPGNVSVVTQKEINLRPNYKFSDTLRGFEGLQQSKSRGMDTFDGVKIRGLSGAAVMVDGIMLNDINNNTKMLTAMNAEDIMQVEVVRGAFSNIYGSGAVAGAINFITSMPTAFETRASFGYGSALGSDFAPKNTFRGYVSIGDAFLDKRLRLKASFGTTHSQGYAADSVVVSDVNGYQGGKPTLDSNSGAIRYNIGDMGNQAYQTYDSTLRAEYDIGDVGTLSGYVRWNMYSYDHKNQRTFLSQNGTPSYGNNADVDNDNSKPAPILYGRHIGKEMYHQLVSAVGYKHYFVNDSHIELKFSRIDGWDKFNNPDGGKNPTSANTSINGGAGSQTNHRYETNNLDLLYLANVSENHRILSGVQYRHNIYTQTLDYIANWKDFNSAFQGKADSGYAQGGKSANVGVFSEWQGNFFENLSTNIGVRYDFWQGYDVYKDTDLYATNTKQSFSPKISLNYAFSQSTRLKSSFGQAFKAPTFSQMFSNRALSDGTPIKGNPNLKPENVISFDVGFEQDIPTLFGDDTGQGGFKLYYFNNTTTNAIMQYSRDYADTSLRGMYDNLGKNRIQGVESSLILPFGYGLSVHLTYTFMDSKILKSIESNTEGNKVAGIPAHMAYGAINYDKGAFYGSFGVEYASKPYKNAMNTLTPSGVYGATDSYTIADLRLGWRINKNLDISSNITNLFNHTYYSYYRASGRAFFISLSGRF
;
A
#
# COMPACT_ATOMS: atom_id res chain seq x y z
N MET A 1 4.68 42.70 13.53
CA MET A 1 3.26 42.90 13.19
C MET A 1 2.67 41.55 12.77
N ARG A 2 1.84 40.98 13.64
CA ARG A 2 1.18 39.68 13.42
C ARG A 2 -0.18 39.95 12.79
N SER A 3 -0.44 39.53 11.55
CA SER A 3 -1.78 39.57 10.98
C SER A 3 -2.42 38.19 11.15
N LYS A 4 -3.45 38.11 11.99
CA LYS A 4 -4.35 36.97 12.10
C LYS A 4 -5.35 37.06 10.97
N VAL A 5 -5.38 36.11 10.06
CA VAL A 5 -6.47 35.94 9.10
C VAL A 5 -7.47 34.97 9.73
N PHE A 6 -8.62 35.50 10.14
CA PHE A 6 -9.81 34.75 10.53
C PHE A 6 -10.60 34.43 9.27
N PHE A 7 -10.72 33.16 8.89
CA PHE A 7 -11.72 32.71 7.92
C PHE A 7 -13.03 32.43 8.65
N ILE A 8 -14.01 33.29 8.44
CA ILE A 8 -15.41 33.09 8.87
C ILE A 8 -16.10 32.32 7.75
N ILE A 9 -16.40 31.05 7.99
CA ILE A 9 -17.26 30.23 7.12
C ILE A 9 -18.70 30.56 7.53
N ASN A 10 -19.41 31.36 6.72
CA ASN A 10 -20.85 31.53 6.83
C ASN A 10 -21.52 30.23 6.28
N LEU A 11 -22.09 29.46 7.17
CA LEU A 11 -22.93 28.31 6.85
C LEU A 11 -24.31 28.83 6.40
N VAL A 12 -24.53 28.91 5.10
CA VAL A 12 -25.86 29.23 4.55
C VAL A 12 -26.67 27.93 4.54
N CYS A 13 -27.58 27.79 5.50
CA CYS A 13 -28.63 26.77 5.48
C CYS A 13 -29.69 27.15 4.44
N VAL A 14 -29.62 26.55 3.26
CA VAL A 14 -30.72 26.57 2.30
C VAL A 14 -31.60 25.37 2.55
N SER A 15 -32.77 25.60 3.14
CA SER A 15 -33.81 24.58 3.31
C SER A 15 -34.48 24.31 1.95
N TYR A 16 -34.14 23.21 1.33
CA TYR A 16 -34.84 22.69 0.15
C TYR A 16 -35.74 21.53 0.58
N VAL A 17 -37.03 21.68 0.32
CA VAL A 17 -38.03 20.61 0.47
C VAL A 17 -37.82 19.59 -0.64
N GLY A 18 -37.26 18.41 -0.30
CA GLY A 18 -36.93 17.36 -1.26
C GLY A 18 -38.14 16.49 -1.59
N LEU A 19 -38.40 16.30 -2.86
CA LEU A 19 -39.23 15.21 -3.39
C LEU A 19 -38.62 13.86 -3.00
N VAL A 20 -39.45 12.97 -2.48
CA VAL A 20 -39.11 11.59 -2.13
C VAL A 20 -38.93 10.80 -3.42
N ALA A 21 -37.72 10.55 -3.85
CA ALA A 21 -37.43 9.51 -4.83
C ALA A 21 -37.27 8.18 -4.06
N ASN A 22 -38.19 7.25 -4.29
CA ASN A 22 -38.02 5.87 -3.89
C ASN A 22 -36.84 5.27 -4.69
N GLU A 23 -35.71 5.07 -4.03
CA GLU A 23 -34.63 4.25 -4.62
C GLU A 23 -35.13 2.80 -4.70
N VAL A 24 -35.48 2.37 -5.90
CA VAL A 24 -35.55 0.96 -6.22
C VAL A 24 -34.09 0.49 -6.27
N SER A 25 -33.60 -0.09 -5.18
CA SER A 25 -32.30 -0.75 -5.19
C SER A 25 -32.42 -2.01 -6.06
N VAL A 26 -32.11 -1.87 -7.33
CA VAL A 26 -31.81 -3.03 -8.19
C VAL A 26 -30.53 -3.62 -7.61
N ASN A 27 -30.63 -4.80 -7.04
CA ASN A 27 -29.49 -5.55 -6.51
C ASN A 27 -28.69 -6.11 -7.70
N LEU A 28 -27.95 -5.22 -8.39
CA LEU A 28 -26.96 -5.62 -9.38
C LEU A 28 -25.87 -6.35 -8.61
N GLY A 29 -25.68 -7.65 -8.88
CA GLY A 29 -24.66 -8.47 -8.27
C GLY A 29 -23.30 -7.76 -8.33
N LYS A 30 -22.40 -8.05 -7.37
CA LYS A 30 -21.04 -7.46 -7.34
C LYS A 30 -20.36 -7.69 -8.69
N SER A 31 -19.84 -6.65 -9.31
CA SER A 31 -19.03 -6.71 -10.51
C SER A 31 -17.59 -6.29 -10.26
N ILE A 32 -16.69 -6.68 -11.13
CA ILE A 32 -15.27 -6.39 -11.05
C ILE A 32 -14.73 -6.02 -12.45
N VAL A 33 -13.91 -4.98 -12.50
CA VAL A 33 -13.22 -4.54 -13.71
C VAL A 33 -11.77 -5.04 -13.74
N SER A 34 -11.13 -5.17 -12.59
CA SER A 34 -9.68 -5.44 -12.49
C SER A 34 -9.26 -6.81 -12.96
N ALA A 35 -10.16 -7.78 -13.04
CA ALA A 35 -9.81 -9.14 -13.45
C ALA A 35 -9.67 -9.30 -14.97
N SER A 36 -10.35 -8.44 -15.75
CA SER A 36 -10.43 -8.55 -17.22
C SER A 36 -10.39 -7.20 -17.95
N ARG A 37 -10.19 -6.08 -17.24
CA ARG A 37 -10.36 -4.69 -17.74
C ARG A 37 -11.73 -4.38 -18.34
N VAL A 38 -12.69 -5.26 -18.14
CA VAL A 38 -14.07 -5.13 -18.56
C VAL A 38 -14.95 -5.41 -17.37
N ASP A 39 -16.04 -4.66 -17.23
CA ASP A 39 -17.03 -4.93 -16.18
C ASP A 39 -17.58 -6.35 -16.33
N THR A 40 -17.36 -7.16 -15.32
CA THR A 40 -17.66 -8.59 -15.32
C THR A 40 -18.29 -8.97 -14.00
N PRO A 41 -19.41 -9.70 -13.96
CA PRO A 41 -19.95 -10.23 -12.72
C PRO A 41 -18.88 -11.04 -11.96
N ILE A 42 -18.81 -10.87 -10.63
CA ILE A 42 -17.73 -11.50 -9.82
C ILE A 42 -17.73 -13.03 -9.96
N ASN A 43 -18.91 -13.63 -10.15
CA ASN A 43 -19.05 -15.07 -10.34
C ASN A 43 -18.47 -15.56 -11.68
N GLU A 44 -18.38 -14.70 -12.69
CA GLU A 44 -17.80 -15.00 -14.00
C GLU A 44 -16.34 -14.59 -14.13
N ALA A 45 -15.87 -13.73 -13.21
CA ALA A 45 -14.51 -13.21 -13.23
C ALA A 45 -13.46 -14.33 -13.17
N PRO A 46 -12.38 -14.24 -13.97
CA PRO A 46 -11.34 -15.25 -14.01
C PRO A 46 -10.48 -15.27 -12.74
N GLY A 47 -10.21 -16.46 -12.20
CA GLY A 47 -9.33 -16.67 -11.05
C GLY A 47 -9.94 -16.29 -9.71
N ASN A 48 -9.09 -16.17 -8.68
CA ASN A 48 -9.50 -15.79 -7.33
C ASN A 48 -9.61 -14.27 -7.20
N VAL A 49 -10.83 -13.77 -7.11
CA VAL A 49 -11.16 -12.35 -6.99
C VAL A 49 -11.98 -12.09 -5.74
N SER A 50 -11.79 -10.92 -5.13
CA SER A 50 -12.59 -10.46 -4.01
C SER A 50 -12.95 -8.99 -4.18
N VAL A 51 -14.19 -8.66 -3.84
CA VAL A 51 -14.74 -7.31 -3.93
C VAL A 51 -15.34 -6.94 -2.58
N VAL A 52 -14.99 -5.76 -2.09
CA VAL A 52 -15.57 -5.16 -0.88
C VAL A 52 -16.18 -3.82 -1.26
N THR A 53 -17.47 -3.69 -1.01
CA THR A 53 -18.26 -2.49 -1.33
C THR A 53 -18.12 -1.40 -0.26
N GLN A 54 -18.50 -0.17 -0.56
CA GLN A 54 -18.54 0.94 0.40
C GLN A 54 -19.34 0.59 1.66
N LYS A 55 -20.48 -0.10 1.51
CA LYS A 55 -21.29 -0.57 2.63
C LYS A 55 -20.47 -1.47 3.57
N GLU A 56 -19.76 -2.44 3.02
CA GLU A 56 -18.91 -3.35 3.78
C GLU A 56 -17.67 -2.65 4.37
N ILE A 57 -17.07 -1.69 3.65
CA ILE A 57 -15.99 -0.84 4.17
C ILE A 57 -16.49 -0.06 5.38
N ASN A 58 -17.67 0.56 5.29
CA ASN A 58 -18.25 1.38 6.35
C ASN A 58 -18.65 0.57 7.59
N LEU A 59 -18.92 -0.72 7.47
CA LEU A 59 -19.17 -1.59 8.62
C LEU A 59 -17.92 -1.97 9.39
N ARG A 60 -16.76 -2.07 8.72
CA ARG A 60 -15.50 -2.50 9.33
C ARG A 60 -14.89 -1.40 10.20
N PRO A 61 -14.12 -1.76 11.26
CA PRO A 61 -13.31 -0.80 11.98
C PRO A 61 -12.25 -0.21 11.05
N ASN A 62 -12.55 0.90 10.40
CA ASN A 62 -11.63 1.60 9.55
C ASN A 62 -11.49 3.04 10.03
N TYR A 63 -10.25 3.44 10.29
CA TYR A 63 -9.96 4.80 10.62
C TYR A 63 -8.90 5.42 9.70
N LYS A 64 -8.24 4.60 8.88
CA LYS A 64 -7.25 5.01 7.89
C LYS A 64 -7.48 4.27 6.57
N PHE A 65 -6.92 4.80 5.49
CA PHE A 65 -7.10 4.24 4.14
C PHE A 65 -6.70 2.75 4.06
N SER A 66 -5.58 2.37 4.66
CA SER A 66 -5.11 0.98 4.63
C SER A 66 -6.07 -0.02 5.28
N ASP A 67 -6.96 0.43 6.17
CA ASP A 67 -7.94 -0.44 6.81
C ASP A 67 -9.00 -0.96 5.84
N THR A 68 -9.19 -0.30 4.68
CA THR A 68 -10.08 -0.78 3.61
C THR A 68 -9.65 -2.15 3.07
N LEU A 69 -8.36 -2.50 3.23
CA LEU A 69 -7.78 -3.78 2.82
C LEU A 69 -7.82 -4.85 3.91
N ARG A 70 -8.38 -4.55 5.08
CA ARG A 70 -8.45 -5.51 6.18
C ARG A 70 -9.45 -6.64 5.88
N GLY A 71 -9.10 -7.87 6.26
CA GLY A 71 -9.99 -9.02 6.11
C GLY A 71 -10.06 -9.60 4.69
N PHE A 72 -9.17 -9.19 3.77
CA PHE A 72 -8.98 -9.94 2.53
C PHE A 72 -8.06 -11.15 2.77
N GLU A 73 -8.46 -12.31 2.32
CA GLU A 73 -7.63 -13.52 2.38
C GLU A 73 -6.36 -13.37 1.55
N GLY A 74 -5.24 -13.90 2.02
CA GLY A 74 -3.94 -13.87 1.35
C GLY A 74 -3.24 -12.52 1.31
N LEU A 75 -3.81 -11.48 1.92
CA LEU A 75 -3.31 -10.12 1.85
C LEU A 75 -2.60 -9.72 3.15
N GLN A 76 -1.32 -9.44 3.07
CA GLN A 76 -0.47 -8.99 4.18
C GLN A 76 -0.13 -7.52 4.00
N GLN A 77 -0.52 -6.69 4.97
CA GLN A 77 -0.14 -5.28 5.03
C GLN A 77 1.10 -5.10 5.90
N SER A 78 2.01 -4.23 5.48
CA SER A 78 3.08 -3.76 6.35
C SER A 78 2.48 -2.85 7.43
N LYS A 79 2.60 -3.25 8.70
CA LYS A 79 2.20 -2.42 9.84
C LYS A 79 3.42 -1.70 10.36
N SER A 80 3.65 -0.48 9.94
CA SER A 80 4.89 0.21 10.24
C SER A 80 4.67 1.65 10.67
N ARG A 81 5.62 2.11 11.48
CA ARG A 81 5.90 3.48 11.92
C ARG A 81 4.77 4.21 12.64
N GLY A 82 5.13 5.24 13.38
CA GLY A 82 4.26 6.04 14.24
C GLY A 82 3.24 6.92 13.53
N MET A 83 3.24 6.97 12.20
CA MET A 83 2.26 7.70 11.38
C MET A 83 1.27 6.82 10.63
N ASP A 84 1.23 5.51 10.94
CA ASP A 84 0.31 4.59 10.26
C ASP A 84 0.38 4.62 8.72
N THR A 85 1.58 4.76 8.16
CA THR A 85 1.81 4.80 6.72
C THR A 85 1.38 3.51 6.03
N PHE A 86 1.01 3.63 4.76
CA PHE A 86 0.87 2.50 3.85
C PHE A 86 2.23 2.17 3.23
N ASP A 87 2.97 1.26 3.83
CA ASP A 87 4.32 0.90 3.34
C ASP A 87 4.32 -0.17 2.25
N GLY A 88 3.16 -0.68 1.90
CA GLY A 88 3.00 -1.69 0.87
C GLY A 88 2.15 -2.87 1.28
N VAL A 89 1.84 -3.68 0.29
CA VAL A 89 1.02 -4.88 0.43
C VAL A 89 1.69 -6.05 -0.26
N LYS A 90 1.58 -7.23 0.35
CA LYS A 90 1.92 -8.50 -0.27
C LYS A 90 0.65 -9.30 -0.49
N ILE A 91 0.54 -9.96 -1.62
CA ILE A 91 -0.53 -10.91 -1.91
C ILE A 91 0.08 -12.30 -1.97
N ARG A 92 -0.40 -13.24 -1.15
CA ARG A 92 0.15 -14.61 -1.06
C ARG A 92 1.66 -14.63 -0.80
N GLY A 93 2.13 -13.68 0.03
CA GLY A 93 3.56 -13.51 0.36
C GLY A 93 4.42 -12.86 -0.74
N LEU A 94 3.89 -12.62 -1.94
CA LEU A 94 4.59 -11.96 -3.04
C LEU A 94 4.44 -10.44 -2.95
N SER A 95 5.53 -9.72 -3.18
CA SER A 95 5.55 -8.28 -3.44
C SER A 95 5.36 -8.03 -4.94
N GLY A 96 4.80 -6.86 -5.31
CA GLY A 96 4.59 -6.50 -6.72
C GLY A 96 3.14 -6.74 -7.14
N ALA A 97 2.19 -6.25 -6.35
CA ALA A 97 0.82 -6.04 -6.79
C ALA A 97 0.72 -4.74 -7.59
N ALA A 98 -0.04 -4.75 -8.69
CA ALA A 98 -0.46 -3.54 -9.36
C ALA A 98 -1.51 -2.84 -8.48
N VAL A 99 -1.19 -1.66 -7.98
CA VAL A 99 -2.10 -0.86 -7.15
C VAL A 99 -2.65 0.29 -7.98
N MET A 100 -3.97 0.37 -8.07
CA MET A 100 -4.67 1.29 -8.95
C MET A 100 -5.74 2.08 -8.20
N VAL A 101 -6.04 3.26 -8.73
CA VAL A 101 -7.27 4.02 -8.43
C VAL A 101 -7.97 4.29 -9.75
N ASP A 102 -9.22 3.89 -9.87
CA ASP A 102 -10.03 3.98 -11.10
C ASP A 102 -9.29 3.45 -12.34
N GLY A 103 -8.55 2.34 -12.16
CA GLY A 103 -7.76 1.69 -13.21
C GLY A 103 -6.47 2.42 -13.60
N ILE A 104 -6.10 3.51 -12.93
CA ILE A 104 -4.82 4.20 -13.12
C ILE A 104 -3.79 3.58 -12.17
N MET A 105 -2.74 2.95 -12.71
CA MET A 105 -1.69 2.33 -11.90
C MET A 105 -0.84 3.41 -11.21
N LEU A 106 -0.72 3.31 -9.90
CA LEU A 106 -0.07 4.30 -9.05
C LEU A 106 1.31 3.89 -8.54
N ASN A 107 1.73 2.64 -8.79
CA ASN A 107 3.08 2.21 -8.46
C ASN A 107 4.12 3.10 -9.15
N ASP A 108 5.04 3.66 -8.38
CA ASP A 108 6.16 4.42 -8.92
C ASP A 108 7.24 3.49 -9.53
N ILE A 109 8.32 4.07 -10.04
CA ILE A 109 9.43 3.35 -10.66
C ILE A 109 10.17 2.41 -9.67
N ASN A 110 10.03 2.62 -8.37
CA ASN A 110 10.54 1.76 -7.32
C ASN A 110 9.46 0.80 -6.77
N ASN A 111 8.31 0.74 -7.43
CA ASN A 111 7.15 -0.05 -7.03
C ASN A 111 6.58 0.37 -5.65
N ASN A 112 6.79 1.63 -5.25
CA ASN A 112 6.19 2.18 -4.04
C ASN A 112 4.78 2.69 -4.31
N THR A 113 4.00 2.73 -3.25
CA THR A 113 2.62 3.22 -3.22
C THR A 113 2.40 4.22 -2.07
N LYS A 114 3.45 4.97 -1.73
CA LYS A 114 3.47 5.93 -0.60
C LYS A 114 2.30 6.91 -0.61
N MET A 115 1.81 7.28 -1.80
CA MET A 115 0.68 8.19 -1.93
C MET A 115 -0.61 7.71 -1.24
N LEU A 116 -0.80 6.39 -1.12
CA LEU A 116 -1.98 5.83 -0.48
C LEU A 116 -2.08 6.23 1.00
N THR A 117 -0.98 6.65 1.61
CA THR A 117 -0.98 7.19 2.99
C THR A 117 -1.83 8.45 3.12
N ALA A 118 -1.91 9.28 2.07
CA ALA A 118 -2.67 10.52 2.08
C ALA A 118 -4.13 10.36 1.63
N MET A 119 -4.51 9.21 1.05
CA MET A 119 -5.85 8.98 0.53
C MET A 119 -6.90 8.85 1.62
N ASN A 120 -8.13 9.24 1.29
CA ASN A 120 -9.29 9.16 2.17
C ASN A 120 -10.15 7.93 1.82
N ALA A 121 -10.55 7.16 2.85
CA ALA A 121 -11.39 5.99 2.66
C ALA A 121 -12.83 6.36 2.28
N GLU A 122 -13.29 7.57 2.61
CA GLU A 122 -14.63 8.10 2.36
C GLU A 122 -14.96 8.22 0.87
N ASP A 123 -13.93 8.33 0.01
CA ASP A 123 -14.11 8.42 -1.44
C ASP A 123 -14.26 7.05 -2.12
N ILE A 124 -13.93 5.97 -1.41
CA ILE A 124 -13.89 4.63 -1.98
C ILE A 124 -15.28 3.99 -1.99
N MET A 125 -15.77 3.65 -3.16
CA MET A 125 -17.01 2.88 -3.36
C MET A 125 -16.79 1.37 -3.32
N GLN A 126 -15.65 0.93 -3.83
CA GLN A 126 -15.34 -0.48 -3.99
C GLN A 126 -13.83 -0.70 -3.95
N VAL A 127 -13.42 -1.79 -3.34
CA VAL A 127 -12.04 -2.30 -3.43
C VAL A 127 -12.09 -3.66 -4.09
N GLU A 128 -11.33 -3.80 -5.18
CA GLU A 128 -11.16 -5.03 -5.93
C GLU A 128 -9.78 -5.60 -5.68
N VAL A 129 -9.71 -6.89 -5.37
CA VAL A 129 -8.46 -7.63 -5.19
C VAL A 129 -8.46 -8.85 -6.10
N VAL A 130 -7.50 -8.91 -6.99
CA VAL A 130 -7.28 -10.03 -7.92
C VAL A 130 -5.97 -10.69 -7.57
N ARG A 131 -5.95 -12.01 -7.41
CA ARG A 131 -4.79 -12.78 -6.95
C ARG A 131 -4.20 -13.63 -8.04
N GLY A 132 -2.87 -13.79 -8.04
CA GLY A 132 -2.13 -14.60 -8.99
C GLY A 132 -1.41 -13.79 -10.07
N ALA A 133 -0.93 -14.45 -11.12
CA ALA A 133 -0.18 -13.83 -12.19
C ALA A 133 -1.09 -13.06 -13.15
N PHE A 134 -1.08 -11.73 -13.10
CA PHE A 134 -1.87 -10.83 -13.96
C PHE A 134 -1.03 -9.92 -14.86
N SER A 135 0.25 -10.27 -15.08
CA SER A 135 1.09 -9.53 -16.03
C SER A 135 0.59 -9.59 -17.45
N ASN A 136 -0.24 -10.57 -17.82
CA ASN A 136 -0.89 -10.65 -19.14
C ASN A 136 -1.74 -9.42 -19.47
N ILE A 137 -2.30 -8.72 -18.47
CA ILE A 137 -3.12 -7.52 -18.66
C ILE A 137 -2.39 -6.25 -18.20
N TYR A 138 -1.66 -6.31 -17.07
CA TYR A 138 -1.09 -5.13 -16.42
C TYR A 138 0.44 -5.00 -16.57
N GLY A 139 1.11 -6.00 -17.16
CA GLY A 139 2.55 -5.99 -17.39
C GLY A 139 3.37 -6.11 -16.11
N SER A 140 4.57 -5.55 -16.13
CA SER A 140 5.48 -5.55 -14.98
C SER A 140 4.83 -4.89 -13.76
N GLY A 141 4.99 -5.54 -12.60
CA GLY A 141 4.41 -5.05 -11.33
C GLY A 141 3.10 -5.72 -10.92
N ALA A 142 2.53 -6.64 -11.75
CA ALA A 142 1.34 -7.42 -11.41
C ALA A 142 1.65 -8.91 -11.17
N VAL A 143 2.82 -9.22 -10.62
CA VAL A 143 3.24 -10.61 -10.34
C VAL A 143 2.47 -11.26 -9.19
N ALA A 144 2.06 -10.46 -8.22
CA ALA A 144 1.25 -10.91 -7.09
C ALA A 144 -0.26 -10.81 -7.37
N GLY A 145 -0.66 -10.00 -8.36
CA GLY A 145 -2.03 -9.66 -8.65
C GLY A 145 -2.26 -8.17 -8.77
N ALA A 146 -3.51 -7.74 -8.58
CA ALA A 146 -3.90 -6.34 -8.65
C ALA A 146 -4.84 -5.94 -7.50
N ILE A 147 -4.74 -4.69 -7.08
CA ILE A 147 -5.66 -4.04 -6.15
C ILE A 147 -6.14 -2.76 -6.83
N ASN A 148 -7.45 -2.58 -6.95
CA ASN A 148 -8.03 -1.39 -7.54
C ASN A 148 -9.05 -0.76 -6.59
N PHE A 149 -8.86 0.50 -6.28
CA PHE A 149 -9.76 1.31 -5.50
C PHE A 149 -10.64 2.10 -6.46
N ILE A 150 -11.93 1.80 -6.46
CA ILE A 150 -12.92 2.47 -7.30
C ILE A 150 -13.53 3.61 -6.50
N THR A 151 -13.52 4.81 -7.03
CA THR A 151 -14.14 5.99 -6.42
C THR A 151 -15.53 6.26 -7.00
N SER A 152 -16.37 7.00 -6.26
CA SER A 152 -17.73 7.32 -6.72
C SER A 152 -17.72 8.40 -7.80
N MET A 153 -18.67 8.30 -8.74
CA MET A 153 -19.03 9.38 -9.66
C MET A 153 -20.52 9.68 -9.53
N PRO A 154 -20.93 10.91 -9.20
CA PRO A 154 -22.33 11.25 -8.93
C PRO A 154 -23.17 11.24 -10.20
N THR A 155 -24.43 10.82 -10.08
CA THR A 155 -25.44 10.88 -11.16
C THR A 155 -26.51 11.94 -10.91
N ALA A 156 -26.42 12.64 -9.78
CA ALA A 156 -27.24 13.77 -9.35
C ALA A 156 -26.43 14.60 -8.36
N PHE A 157 -26.92 15.77 -7.96
CA PHE A 157 -26.27 16.56 -6.93
C PHE A 157 -26.05 15.76 -5.65
N GLU A 158 -24.80 15.70 -5.22
CA GLU A 158 -24.37 15.02 -4.00
C GLU A 158 -23.30 15.83 -3.29
N THR A 159 -23.48 16.02 -2.00
CA THR A 159 -22.43 16.54 -1.12
C THR A 159 -22.18 15.56 0.01
N ARG A 160 -20.91 15.27 0.28
CA ARG A 160 -20.49 14.46 1.45
C ARG A 160 -19.53 15.27 2.30
N ALA A 161 -19.67 15.13 3.62
CA ALA A 161 -18.74 15.69 4.58
C ALA A 161 -18.51 14.70 5.72
N SER A 162 -17.26 14.57 6.17
CA SER A 162 -16.90 13.77 7.34
C SER A 162 -15.86 14.49 8.16
N PHE A 163 -16.07 14.55 9.48
CA PHE A 163 -15.14 15.13 10.43
C PHE A 163 -14.94 14.15 11.58
N GLY A 164 -13.69 13.95 11.97
CA GLY A 164 -13.37 13.00 13.01
C GLY A 164 -12.24 13.45 13.91
N TYR A 165 -12.26 12.93 15.13
CA TYR A 165 -11.23 13.10 16.12
C TYR A 165 -10.93 11.76 16.79
N GLY A 166 -9.64 11.48 16.99
CA GLY A 166 -9.19 10.31 17.70
C GLY A 166 -7.93 10.56 18.50
N SER A 167 -7.70 9.68 19.46
CA SER A 167 -6.50 9.73 20.27
C SER A 167 -6.20 8.38 20.93
N ALA A 168 -5.02 8.26 21.49
CA ALA A 168 -4.64 7.14 22.34
C ALA A 168 -5.64 6.95 23.50
N LEU A 169 -5.96 5.70 23.81
CA LEU A 169 -6.87 5.32 24.89
C LEU A 169 -6.16 4.40 25.88
N GLY A 170 -5.57 5.01 26.93
CA GLY A 170 -4.79 4.27 27.93
C GLY A 170 -3.55 3.58 27.36
N SER A 171 -2.93 4.16 26.34
CA SER A 171 -1.69 3.70 25.73
C SER A 171 -0.78 4.89 25.44
N ASP A 172 0.50 4.80 25.78
CA ASP A 172 1.51 5.81 25.42
C ASP A 172 2.00 5.66 23.96
N PHE A 173 1.72 4.52 23.34
CA PHE A 173 2.21 4.13 22.04
C PHE A 173 1.07 3.96 21.01
N ALA A 174 0.18 4.93 20.98
CA ALA A 174 -0.90 5.01 20.00
C ALA A 174 -1.01 6.44 19.48
N PRO A 175 -1.58 6.66 18.28
CA PRO A 175 -1.73 7.99 17.71
C PRO A 175 -2.45 8.94 18.67
N LYS A 176 -1.90 10.16 18.81
CA LYS A 176 -2.43 11.21 19.71
C LYS A 176 -3.01 12.34 18.88
N ASN A 177 -4.13 12.90 19.34
CA ASN A 177 -4.75 14.10 18.77
C ASN A 177 -4.84 14.04 17.23
N THR A 178 -5.48 13.01 16.72
CA THR A 178 -5.69 12.82 15.29
C THR A 178 -6.99 13.49 14.87
N PHE A 179 -6.90 14.50 14.02
CA PHE A 179 -8.03 15.18 13.38
C PHE A 179 -8.10 14.76 11.92
N ARG A 180 -9.30 14.51 11.43
CA ARG A 180 -9.56 14.15 10.06
C ARG A 180 -10.74 14.90 9.51
N GLY A 181 -10.61 15.41 8.29
CA GLY A 181 -11.68 16.06 7.57
C GLY A 181 -11.73 15.59 6.13
N TYR A 182 -12.95 15.41 5.62
CA TYR A 182 -13.22 15.10 4.23
C TYR A 182 -14.46 15.84 3.77
N VAL A 183 -14.43 16.39 2.56
CA VAL A 183 -15.59 16.97 1.88
C VAL A 183 -15.54 16.59 0.40
N SER A 184 -16.70 16.34 -0.19
CA SER A 184 -16.84 16.23 -1.63
C SER A 184 -18.15 16.84 -2.11
N ILE A 185 -18.13 17.33 -3.32
CA ILE A 185 -19.30 17.84 -4.04
C ILE A 185 -19.27 17.31 -5.46
N GLY A 186 -20.42 16.93 -5.98
CA GLY A 186 -20.55 16.55 -7.36
C GLY A 186 -21.98 16.66 -7.86
N ASP A 187 -22.11 16.71 -9.18
CA ASP A 187 -23.41 16.80 -9.83
C ASP A 187 -23.34 16.26 -11.27
N ALA A 188 -24.51 16.05 -11.83
CA ALA A 188 -24.70 15.65 -13.22
C ALA A 188 -25.55 16.69 -13.97
N PHE A 189 -25.00 17.24 -15.03
CA PHE A 189 -25.55 18.28 -15.86
C PHE A 189 -25.86 17.74 -17.27
N LEU A 190 -26.57 18.56 -18.11
CA LEU A 190 -26.86 18.25 -19.50
C LEU A 190 -27.54 16.87 -19.66
N ASP A 191 -28.64 16.66 -18.93
CA ASP A 191 -29.36 15.38 -18.90
C ASP A 191 -28.44 14.20 -18.45
N LYS A 192 -27.62 14.45 -17.43
CA LYS A 192 -26.64 13.53 -16.83
C LYS A 192 -25.45 13.16 -17.73
N ARG A 193 -25.32 13.79 -18.90
CA ARG A 193 -24.18 13.55 -19.79
C ARG A 193 -22.86 14.12 -19.27
N LEU A 194 -22.90 15.24 -18.56
CA LEU A 194 -21.71 15.83 -17.94
C LEU A 194 -21.75 15.59 -16.44
N ARG A 195 -20.83 14.78 -15.92
CA ARG A 195 -20.68 14.49 -14.50
C ARG A 195 -19.39 15.13 -13.98
N LEU A 196 -19.49 15.85 -12.89
CA LEU A 196 -18.36 16.54 -12.27
C LEU A 196 -18.29 16.18 -10.80
N LYS A 197 -17.09 15.99 -10.27
CA LYS A 197 -16.84 15.77 -8.84
C LYS A 197 -15.55 16.44 -8.40
N ALA A 198 -15.60 17.10 -7.25
CA ALA A 198 -14.45 17.57 -6.52
C ALA A 198 -14.44 16.98 -5.11
N SER A 199 -13.27 16.65 -4.60
CA SER A 199 -13.10 16.20 -3.20
C SER A 199 -11.82 16.78 -2.60
N PHE A 200 -11.86 16.96 -1.28
CA PHE A 200 -10.74 17.38 -0.47
C PHE A 200 -10.74 16.64 0.86
N GLY A 201 -9.60 16.14 1.26
CA GLY A 201 -9.41 15.50 2.55
C GLY A 201 -8.09 15.86 3.21
N THR A 202 -8.08 15.81 4.54
CA THR A 202 -6.89 16.11 5.34
C THR A 202 -6.87 15.28 6.61
N THR A 203 -5.67 14.96 7.06
CA THR A 203 -5.43 14.33 8.37
C THR A 203 -4.27 15.06 9.06
N HIS A 204 -4.45 15.39 10.34
CA HIS A 204 -3.41 15.90 11.20
C HIS A 204 -3.32 15.01 12.45
N SER A 205 -2.14 14.53 12.79
CA SER A 205 -1.92 13.66 13.96
C SER A 205 -0.60 13.99 14.63
N GLN A 206 -0.57 13.90 15.94
CA GLN A 206 0.69 13.93 16.68
C GLN A 206 1.45 12.58 16.58
N GLY A 207 0.85 11.54 16.00
CA GLY A 207 1.44 10.21 15.90
C GLY A 207 1.79 9.61 17.26
N TYR A 208 2.74 8.68 17.25
CA TYR A 208 3.28 8.07 18.46
C TYR A 208 4.75 7.66 18.25
N ALA A 209 5.45 7.35 19.36
CA ALA A 209 6.84 6.92 19.32
C ALA A 209 6.94 5.43 18.99
N ALA A 210 7.14 5.10 17.72
CA ALA A 210 7.30 3.73 17.25
C ALA A 210 8.76 3.28 17.20
N ASP A 211 9.68 4.24 17.08
CA ASP A 211 11.12 4.04 16.87
C ASP A 211 11.89 4.16 18.19
N SER A 212 12.50 3.05 18.63
CA SER A 212 13.42 3.02 19.77
C SER A 212 14.86 3.18 19.28
N VAL A 213 15.70 3.77 20.12
CA VAL A 213 17.16 3.82 19.91
C VAL A 213 17.81 2.74 20.75
N VAL A 214 18.40 1.74 20.08
CA VAL A 214 18.99 0.58 20.72
C VAL A 214 20.48 0.50 20.37
N VAL A 215 21.33 0.43 21.39
CA VAL A 215 22.79 0.41 21.27
C VAL A 215 23.42 -0.77 22.00
N SER A 216 24.66 -1.08 21.66
CA SER A 216 25.41 -2.18 22.28
C SER A 216 25.83 -1.90 23.70
N ASP A 217 26.16 -0.65 24.02
CA ASP A 217 26.69 -0.22 25.31
C ASP A 217 26.23 1.22 25.59
N VAL A 218 26.33 1.63 26.87
CA VAL A 218 26.00 2.97 27.36
C VAL A 218 27.23 3.68 27.97
N ASN A 219 28.43 3.34 27.54
CA ASN A 219 29.73 3.80 28.05
C ASN A 219 29.74 5.27 28.50
N GLY A 220 30.07 5.52 29.78
CA GLY A 220 30.17 6.85 30.33
C GLY A 220 28.83 7.55 30.66
N TYR A 221 27.69 6.91 30.39
CA TYR A 221 26.36 7.41 30.76
C TYR A 221 25.71 6.53 31.83
N GLN A 222 24.82 7.14 32.59
CA GLN A 222 23.92 6.42 33.49
C GLN A 222 22.55 6.22 32.80
N GLY A 223 21.90 5.12 33.11
CA GLY A 223 20.57 4.81 32.58
C GLY A 223 20.63 3.85 31.39
N GLY A 224 19.62 3.94 30.51
CA GLY A 224 19.38 2.92 29.51
C GLY A 224 18.58 1.72 30.06
N LYS A 225 17.72 1.14 29.26
CA LYS A 225 16.90 -0.02 29.65
C LYS A 225 17.42 -1.27 28.95
N PRO A 226 17.81 -2.33 29.68
CA PRO A 226 18.22 -3.56 29.03
C PRO A 226 17.17 -4.10 28.10
N THR A 227 17.57 -4.55 26.92
CA THR A 227 16.75 -5.17 25.89
C THR A 227 17.58 -6.23 25.15
N LEU A 228 17.02 -6.88 24.15
CA LEU A 228 17.73 -7.84 23.34
C LEU A 228 17.88 -7.33 21.90
N ASP A 229 19.00 -7.67 21.30
CA ASP A 229 19.19 -7.53 19.86
C ASP A 229 18.20 -8.42 19.11
N SER A 230 17.46 -7.83 18.19
CA SER A 230 16.38 -8.53 17.48
C SER A 230 16.85 -9.60 16.48
N ASN A 231 18.17 -9.71 16.23
CA ASN A 231 18.74 -10.73 15.34
C ASN A 231 19.46 -11.82 16.15
N SER A 232 20.36 -11.41 17.05
CA SER A 232 21.26 -12.32 17.78
C SER A 232 20.75 -12.72 19.17
N GLY A 233 19.82 -11.96 19.74
CA GLY A 233 19.41 -12.13 21.14
C GLY A 233 20.45 -11.63 22.15
N ALA A 234 21.53 -10.99 21.71
CA ALA A 234 22.52 -10.41 22.60
C ALA A 234 21.92 -9.25 23.42
N ILE A 235 22.46 -9.03 24.60
CA ILE A 235 22.05 -7.90 25.46
C ILE A 235 22.37 -6.60 24.75
N ARG A 236 21.40 -5.69 24.72
CA ARG A 236 21.45 -4.32 24.20
C ARG A 236 20.81 -3.39 25.21
N TYR A 237 20.90 -2.11 24.95
CA TYR A 237 20.29 -1.07 25.78
C TYR A 237 19.39 -0.18 24.93
N ASN A 238 18.13 -0.08 25.33
CA ASN A 238 17.24 0.95 24.80
C ASN A 238 17.53 2.26 25.55
N ILE A 239 18.12 3.22 24.85
CA ILE A 239 18.55 4.50 25.40
C ILE A 239 17.51 5.63 25.22
N GLY A 240 16.39 5.35 24.56
CA GLY A 240 15.32 6.30 24.32
C GLY A 240 14.52 5.99 23.08
N ASP A 241 13.82 6.98 22.58
CA ASP A 241 13.07 6.90 21.32
C ASP A 241 13.14 8.20 20.52
N MET A 242 12.80 8.08 19.22
CA MET A 242 12.77 9.19 18.28
C MET A 242 11.65 10.21 18.53
N GLY A 243 10.82 9.95 19.56
CA GLY A 243 9.61 10.72 19.80
C GLY A 243 8.45 10.37 18.87
N ASN A 244 7.39 11.11 19.02
CA ASN A 244 6.18 10.92 18.24
C ASN A 244 6.42 11.32 16.78
N GLN A 245 6.07 10.46 15.84
CA GLN A 245 6.10 10.77 14.42
C GLN A 245 4.82 11.54 14.05
N ALA A 246 4.82 12.84 14.29
CA ALA A 246 3.72 13.72 13.98
C ALA A 246 3.60 13.92 12.45
N TYR A 247 2.40 13.83 11.91
CA TYR A 247 2.20 13.90 10.47
C TYR A 247 0.96 14.69 10.06
N GLN A 248 0.97 15.12 8.81
CA GLN A 248 -0.17 15.74 8.14
C GLN A 248 -0.27 15.21 6.71
N THR A 249 -1.51 15.07 6.24
CA THR A 249 -1.82 14.66 4.86
C THR A 249 -2.85 15.59 4.24
N TYR A 250 -2.75 15.78 2.93
CA TYR A 250 -3.74 16.46 2.11
C TYR A 250 -3.98 15.64 0.85
N ASP A 251 -5.23 15.60 0.40
CA ASP A 251 -5.67 14.87 -0.78
C ASP A 251 -6.78 15.65 -1.48
N SER A 252 -6.58 15.99 -2.74
CA SER A 252 -7.56 16.73 -3.55
C SER A 252 -7.77 16.01 -4.86
N THR A 253 -9.01 15.81 -5.26
CA THR A 253 -9.36 15.16 -6.52
C THR A 253 -10.38 15.99 -7.29
N LEU A 254 -10.17 16.10 -8.60
CA LEU A 254 -11.14 16.60 -9.57
C LEU A 254 -11.38 15.53 -10.62
N ARG A 255 -12.65 15.24 -10.90
CA ARG A 255 -13.06 14.29 -11.95
C ARG A 255 -14.12 14.91 -12.82
N ALA A 256 -14.06 14.60 -14.10
CA ALA A 256 -15.06 14.96 -15.09
C ALA A 256 -15.30 13.77 -16.02
N GLU A 257 -16.56 13.52 -16.35
CA GLU A 257 -16.95 12.56 -17.39
C GLU A 257 -18.02 13.23 -18.28
N TYR A 258 -17.87 13.07 -19.59
CA TYR A 258 -18.79 13.62 -20.56
C TYR A 258 -19.18 12.54 -21.58
N ASP A 259 -20.47 12.18 -21.60
CA ASP A 259 -21.02 11.24 -22.55
C ASP A 259 -21.37 11.97 -23.85
N ILE A 260 -20.72 11.59 -24.95
CA ILE A 260 -20.90 12.15 -26.28
C ILE A 260 -22.01 11.34 -26.98
N GLY A 261 -23.25 11.62 -26.63
CA GLY A 261 -24.39 10.82 -27.06
C GLY A 261 -24.20 9.36 -26.68
N ASP A 262 -24.58 8.45 -27.56
CA ASP A 262 -24.42 6.99 -27.37
C ASP A 262 -23.09 6.47 -27.94
N VAL A 263 -22.24 7.36 -28.47
CA VAL A 263 -21.05 6.95 -29.23
C VAL A 263 -19.78 6.89 -28.36
N GLY A 264 -19.75 7.56 -27.21
CA GLY A 264 -18.54 7.49 -26.41
C GLY A 264 -18.56 8.33 -25.14
N THR A 265 -17.52 8.15 -24.31
CA THR A 265 -17.32 8.87 -23.05
C THR A 265 -15.92 9.46 -23.01
N LEU A 266 -15.83 10.78 -22.77
CA LEU A 266 -14.58 11.48 -22.45
C LEU A 266 -14.45 11.57 -20.94
N SER A 267 -13.28 11.23 -20.40
CA SER A 267 -12.99 11.29 -18.97
C SER A 267 -11.76 12.13 -18.67
N GLY A 268 -11.80 12.88 -17.57
CA GLY A 268 -10.69 13.65 -17.04
C GLY A 268 -10.52 13.41 -15.54
N TYR A 269 -9.27 13.31 -15.10
CA TYR A 269 -8.92 13.04 -13.71
C TYR A 269 -7.68 13.84 -13.32
N VAL A 270 -7.74 14.57 -12.21
CA VAL A 270 -6.60 15.21 -11.59
C VAL A 270 -6.66 14.94 -10.09
N ARG A 271 -5.58 14.43 -9.53
CA ARG A 271 -5.43 14.21 -8.09
C ARG A 271 -4.09 14.74 -7.61
N TRP A 272 -4.13 15.59 -6.63
CA TRP A 272 -2.95 16.02 -5.90
C TRP A 272 -3.01 15.51 -4.48
N ASN A 273 -1.93 14.90 -4.02
CA ASN A 273 -1.79 14.53 -2.63
C ASN A 273 -0.40 14.87 -2.07
N MET A 274 -0.38 15.01 -0.77
CA MET A 274 0.81 15.34 -0.01
C MET A 274 0.73 14.68 1.36
N TYR A 275 1.85 14.17 1.84
CA TYR A 275 2.05 13.95 3.27
C TYR A 275 3.39 14.54 3.73
N SER A 276 3.46 14.89 4.99
CA SER A 276 4.74 15.19 5.64
C SER A 276 4.73 14.70 7.08
N TYR A 277 5.89 14.34 7.57
CA TYR A 277 6.08 14.02 8.98
C TYR A 277 7.34 14.65 9.57
N ASP A 278 7.35 14.77 10.90
CA ASP A 278 8.48 15.20 11.72
C ASP A 278 8.42 14.47 13.06
N HIS A 279 9.56 14.22 13.66
CA HIS A 279 9.65 13.64 14.99
C HIS A 279 9.58 14.75 16.07
N LYS A 280 8.68 14.59 17.04
CA LYS A 280 8.42 15.50 18.14
C LYS A 280 8.58 14.81 19.48
N ASN A 281 9.00 15.56 20.51
CA ASN A 281 9.05 15.06 21.88
C ASN A 281 9.90 13.79 22.02
N GLN A 282 11.11 13.81 21.50
CA GLN A 282 12.11 12.76 21.68
C GLN A 282 12.33 12.49 23.16
N ARG A 283 12.55 11.23 23.53
CA ARG A 283 12.83 10.83 24.91
C ARG A 283 14.21 10.21 25.02
N THR A 284 14.95 10.58 26.05
CA THR A 284 16.18 9.90 26.43
C THR A 284 16.03 9.21 27.78
N PHE A 285 16.62 8.03 27.92
CA PHE A 285 16.78 7.31 29.19
C PHE A 285 18.20 7.41 29.72
N LEU A 286 19.06 8.12 28.97
CA LEU A 286 20.44 8.39 29.42
C LEU A 286 20.52 9.66 30.26
N SER A 287 21.38 9.64 31.24
CA SER A 287 21.78 10.83 32.00
C SER A 287 23.32 10.88 32.17
N GLN A 288 23.82 12.09 32.25
CA GLN A 288 25.22 12.37 32.61
C GLN A 288 25.21 13.37 33.74
N ASN A 289 25.87 13.03 34.84
CA ASN A 289 25.88 13.85 36.08
C ASN A 289 24.44 14.25 36.52
N GLY A 290 23.47 13.33 36.41
CA GLY A 290 22.08 13.56 36.81
C GLY A 290 21.25 14.39 35.83
N THR A 291 21.82 14.86 34.72
CA THR A 291 21.13 15.62 33.68
C THR A 291 20.77 14.71 32.50
N PRO A 292 19.51 14.74 31.97
CA PRO A 292 19.14 13.98 30.76
C PRO A 292 20.07 14.29 29.59
N SER A 293 20.59 13.26 28.93
CA SER A 293 21.53 13.39 27.82
C SER A 293 21.02 12.67 26.59
N TYR A 294 21.17 13.29 25.42
CA TYR A 294 20.89 12.69 24.13
C TYR A 294 22.17 12.13 23.46
N GLY A 295 23.24 11.93 24.23
CA GLY A 295 24.47 11.32 23.75
C GLY A 295 25.29 12.20 22.81
N ASN A 296 25.22 13.52 22.94
CA ASN A 296 26.03 14.42 22.14
C ASN A 296 27.53 14.15 22.45
N ASN A 297 28.32 13.85 21.41
CA ASN A 297 29.75 13.56 21.45
C ASN A 297 30.16 12.25 22.19
N ALA A 298 29.27 11.27 22.32
CA ALA A 298 29.63 9.97 22.88
C ALA A 298 29.83 8.93 21.77
N ASP A 299 30.93 8.22 21.84
CA ASP A 299 31.11 6.93 21.16
C ASP A 299 30.39 5.87 22.00
N VAL A 300 29.10 5.71 21.74
CA VAL A 300 28.27 4.73 22.47
C VAL A 300 28.40 3.33 21.86
N ASP A 301 28.93 3.23 20.66
CA ASP A 301 29.13 1.96 19.97
C ASP A 301 30.47 1.33 20.28
N ASN A 302 31.39 2.07 20.96
CA ASN A 302 32.75 1.65 21.29
C ASN A 302 33.55 1.10 20.10
N ASP A 303 33.24 1.60 18.88
CA ASP A 303 33.87 1.15 17.63
C ASP A 303 35.10 2.03 17.29
N ASN A 304 35.50 2.96 18.15
CA ASN A 304 36.56 3.94 17.96
C ASN A 304 36.48 4.74 16.65
N SER A 305 35.42 4.61 15.91
CA SER A 305 35.22 5.35 14.68
C SER A 305 34.45 6.63 14.94
N LYS A 306 35.13 7.67 15.42
CA LYS A 306 34.66 9.04 15.59
C LYS A 306 33.46 9.22 16.53
N PRO A 307 33.52 10.16 17.47
CA PRO A 307 32.37 10.50 18.30
C PRO A 307 31.20 10.78 17.35
N ALA A 308 30.20 9.90 17.38
CA ALA A 308 28.94 10.16 16.67
C ALA A 308 28.30 11.32 17.45
N PRO A 309 28.29 12.55 16.93
CA PRO A 309 27.76 13.70 17.68
C PRO A 309 26.28 13.53 18.00
N ILE A 310 25.60 12.48 17.48
CA ILE A 310 24.20 12.29 17.73
C ILE A 310 23.84 10.82 17.59
N LEU A 311 23.66 10.16 18.69
CA LEU A 311 23.01 8.85 18.78
C LEU A 311 21.65 8.83 18.08
N TYR A 312 20.91 9.91 18.17
CA TYR A 312 19.62 10.10 17.55
C TYR A 312 19.71 10.49 16.06
N GLY A 313 20.87 11.02 15.61
CA GLY A 313 21.02 11.57 14.27
C GLY A 313 20.91 10.58 13.12
N ARG A 314 21.26 9.32 13.37
CA ARG A 314 21.15 8.27 12.34
C ARG A 314 19.71 7.81 12.11
N HIS A 315 18.80 8.13 13.00
CA HIS A 315 17.44 7.57 13.03
C HIS A 315 16.35 8.63 12.91
N ILE A 316 16.63 9.86 13.33
CA ILE A 316 15.73 11.00 13.20
C ILE A 316 15.74 11.50 11.76
N GLY A 317 14.56 11.71 11.20
CA GLY A 317 14.40 12.35 9.92
C GLY A 317 13.06 13.06 9.82
N LYS A 318 12.92 13.89 8.80
CA LYS A 318 11.61 14.45 8.41
C LYS A 318 11.44 14.31 6.91
N GLU A 319 10.24 14.04 6.48
CA GLU A 319 9.91 13.80 5.08
C GLU A 319 8.75 14.68 4.65
N MET A 320 8.80 15.11 3.41
CA MET A 320 7.70 15.75 2.71
C MET A 320 7.60 15.13 1.33
N TYR A 321 6.43 14.58 1.02
CA TYR A 321 6.14 13.88 -0.21
C TYR A 321 4.96 14.52 -0.93
N HIS A 322 5.08 14.71 -2.22
CA HIS A 322 4.00 15.21 -3.09
C HIS A 322 3.84 14.31 -4.31
N GLN A 323 2.60 14.20 -4.77
CA GLN A 323 2.30 13.56 -6.03
C GLN A 323 1.13 14.25 -6.72
N LEU A 324 1.26 14.49 -8.01
CA LEU A 324 0.20 14.89 -8.91
C LEU A 324 -0.04 13.78 -9.92
N VAL A 325 -1.27 13.28 -9.99
CA VAL A 325 -1.73 12.35 -11.01
C VAL A 325 -2.72 13.06 -11.90
N SER A 326 -2.51 13.03 -13.20
CA SER A 326 -3.45 13.54 -14.20
C SER A 326 -3.72 12.46 -15.23
N ALA A 327 -4.97 12.36 -15.68
CA ALA A 327 -5.33 11.44 -16.74
C ALA A 327 -6.44 12.02 -17.61
N VAL A 328 -6.43 11.63 -18.88
CA VAL A 328 -7.50 11.87 -19.84
C VAL A 328 -7.75 10.57 -20.58
N GLY A 329 -9.03 10.22 -20.79
CA GLY A 329 -9.44 9.01 -21.46
C GLY A 329 -10.58 9.29 -22.42
N TYR A 330 -10.59 8.57 -23.52
CA TYR A 330 -11.73 8.53 -24.44
C TYR A 330 -12.09 7.08 -24.74
N LYS A 331 -13.36 6.74 -24.55
CA LYS A 331 -13.94 5.45 -24.87
C LYS A 331 -14.97 5.63 -25.95
N HIS A 332 -14.83 4.91 -27.07
CA HIS A 332 -15.77 4.92 -28.18
C HIS A 332 -16.48 3.59 -28.29
N TYR A 333 -17.80 3.61 -28.38
CA TYR A 333 -18.65 2.44 -28.48
C TYR A 333 -19.10 2.21 -29.94
N PHE A 334 -19.09 0.96 -30.37
CA PHE A 334 -19.61 0.50 -31.64
C PHE A 334 -20.97 -0.15 -31.43
N VAL A 335 -21.72 -0.33 -32.55
CA VAL A 335 -23.11 -0.83 -32.53
C VAL A 335 -23.28 -2.21 -31.87
N ASN A 336 -22.24 -3.04 -31.84
CA ASN A 336 -22.25 -4.38 -31.25
C ASN A 336 -21.65 -4.40 -29.81
N ASP A 337 -21.69 -3.29 -29.07
CA ASP A 337 -21.10 -3.11 -27.76
C ASP A 337 -19.57 -3.34 -27.69
N SER A 338 -18.93 -3.54 -28.87
CA SER A 338 -17.47 -3.45 -28.94
C SER A 338 -17.03 -2.02 -28.66
N HIS A 339 -15.83 -1.83 -28.12
CA HIS A 339 -15.33 -0.48 -27.89
C HIS A 339 -13.82 -0.38 -28.02
N ILE A 340 -13.37 0.82 -28.29
CA ILE A 340 -11.96 1.22 -28.20
C ILE A 340 -11.80 2.25 -27.09
N GLU A 341 -10.75 2.09 -26.27
CA GLU A 341 -10.41 3.02 -25.21
C GLU A 341 -8.97 3.50 -25.40
N LEU A 342 -8.79 4.81 -25.40
CA LEU A 342 -7.48 5.46 -25.36
C LEU A 342 -7.37 6.24 -24.04
N LYS A 343 -6.36 5.93 -23.23
CA LYS A 343 -6.10 6.61 -21.97
C LYS A 343 -4.65 7.05 -21.89
N PHE A 344 -4.45 8.33 -21.60
CA PHE A 344 -3.17 8.87 -21.21
C PHE A 344 -3.19 9.22 -19.73
N SER A 345 -2.14 8.87 -18.99
CA SER A 345 -1.97 9.32 -17.61
C SER A 345 -0.54 9.71 -17.33
N ARG A 346 -0.38 10.74 -16.50
CA ARG A 346 0.90 11.25 -16.02
C ARG A 346 0.91 11.31 -14.50
N ILE A 347 2.02 10.85 -13.94
CA ILE A 347 2.32 10.93 -12.50
C ILE A 347 3.58 11.75 -12.36
N ASP A 348 3.50 12.88 -11.64
CA ASP A 348 4.63 13.68 -11.19
C ASP A 348 4.74 13.55 -9.68
N GLY A 349 5.87 13.06 -9.18
CA GLY A 349 6.11 12.94 -7.76
C GLY A 349 7.48 13.49 -7.36
N TRP A 350 7.53 14.05 -6.17
CA TRP A 350 8.77 14.42 -5.54
C TRP A 350 8.70 14.25 -4.03
N ASP A 351 9.82 13.89 -3.43
CA ASP A 351 9.99 13.89 -2.00
C ASP A 351 11.30 14.56 -1.57
N LYS A 352 11.29 15.09 -0.37
CA LYS A 352 12.46 15.57 0.35
C LYS A 352 12.55 14.84 1.68
N PHE A 353 13.67 14.19 1.91
CA PHE A 353 13.99 13.57 3.18
C PHE A 353 15.21 14.25 3.80
N ASN A 354 15.02 14.89 4.95
CA ASN A 354 16.10 15.51 5.70
C ASN A 354 16.45 14.66 6.90
N ASN A 355 17.73 14.49 7.13
CA ASN A 355 18.23 13.88 8.35
C ASN A 355 19.49 14.62 8.86
N PRO A 356 19.78 14.56 10.17
CA PRO A 356 21.07 15.01 10.69
C PRO A 356 22.18 14.18 10.05
N ASP A 357 23.26 14.82 9.65
CA ASP A 357 24.41 14.14 9.08
C ASP A 357 25.44 13.89 10.18
N GLY A 358 25.61 12.63 10.57
CA GLY A 358 26.50 12.20 11.63
C GLY A 358 27.99 12.43 11.36
N GLY A 359 28.39 13.65 10.97
CA GLY A 359 29.78 14.06 10.80
C GLY A 359 30.32 14.07 9.37
N LYS A 360 29.48 13.86 8.36
CA LYS A 360 29.86 13.95 6.93
C LYS A 360 29.74 15.36 6.37
N ASN A 361 28.82 16.17 6.91
CA ASN A 361 28.70 17.57 6.55
C ASN A 361 29.84 18.38 7.19
N PRO A 362 30.58 19.23 6.43
CA PRO A 362 31.69 20.04 6.97
C PRO A 362 31.35 20.91 8.18
N THR A 363 30.06 21.23 8.38
CA THR A 363 29.58 22.08 9.50
C THR A 363 28.86 21.30 10.59
N SER A 364 29.04 19.97 10.66
CA SER A 364 28.31 19.07 11.56
C SER A 364 28.50 19.31 13.06
N ALA A 365 29.48 20.09 13.47
CA ALA A 365 29.77 20.40 14.89
C ALA A 365 28.57 20.97 15.67
N ASN A 366 27.60 21.59 14.97
CA ASN A 366 26.41 22.20 15.57
C ASN A 366 25.12 21.36 15.34
N THR A 367 25.25 20.14 14.89
CA THR A 367 24.08 19.26 14.63
C THR A 367 23.53 18.72 15.95
N SER A 368 22.22 18.80 16.12
CA SER A 368 21.51 18.30 17.30
C SER A 368 20.12 17.73 16.90
N ILE A 369 19.43 17.14 17.87
CA ILE A 369 18.02 16.73 17.69
C ILE A 369 17.10 17.92 17.38
N ASN A 370 17.54 19.14 17.69
CA ASN A 370 16.76 20.37 17.50
C ASN A 370 17.08 21.11 16.18
N GLY A 371 18.04 20.60 15.39
CA GLY A 371 18.46 21.19 14.14
C GLY A 371 19.96 21.22 13.95
N GLY A 372 20.45 22.13 13.12
CA GLY A 372 21.85 22.23 12.69
C GLY A 372 22.10 21.46 11.39
N ALA A 373 23.39 21.38 11.01
CA ALA A 373 23.79 20.80 9.74
C ALA A 373 23.24 19.39 9.52
N GLY A 374 22.91 19.06 8.29
CA GLY A 374 22.38 17.76 7.92
C GLY A 374 22.49 17.50 6.43
N SER A 375 21.81 16.46 5.99
CA SER A 375 21.69 16.14 4.58
C SER A 375 20.22 16.14 4.14
N GLN A 376 19.99 16.47 2.88
CA GLN A 376 18.68 16.41 2.21
C GLN A 376 18.78 15.48 1.00
N THR A 377 18.01 14.42 1.02
CA THR A 377 17.78 13.58 -0.17
C THR A 377 16.54 14.10 -0.88
N ASN A 378 16.70 14.47 -2.15
CA ASN A 378 15.60 14.87 -3.01
C ASN A 378 15.37 13.77 -4.03
N HIS A 379 14.12 13.28 -4.14
CA HIS A 379 13.71 12.39 -5.21
C HIS A 379 12.70 13.11 -6.11
N ARG A 380 12.83 12.90 -7.40
CA ARG A 380 11.82 13.30 -8.38
C ARG A 380 11.58 12.15 -9.34
N TYR A 381 10.34 11.85 -9.62
CA TYR A 381 9.96 10.85 -10.60
C TYR A 381 8.77 11.31 -11.44
N GLU A 382 8.83 10.91 -12.71
CA GLU A 382 7.76 11.15 -13.67
C GLU A 382 7.41 9.80 -14.31
N THR A 383 6.13 9.51 -14.44
CA THR A 383 5.64 8.35 -15.17
C THR A 383 4.59 8.81 -16.16
N ASN A 384 4.78 8.53 -17.44
CA ASN A 384 3.82 8.74 -18.49
C ASN A 384 3.33 7.38 -18.98
N ASN A 385 2.02 7.15 -18.99
CA ASN A 385 1.39 5.94 -19.50
C ASN A 385 0.47 6.29 -20.67
N LEU A 386 0.51 5.48 -21.71
CA LEU A 386 -0.45 5.51 -22.80
C LEU A 386 -1.00 4.09 -22.97
N ASP A 387 -2.30 3.93 -22.80
CA ASP A 387 -3.03 2.68 -22.92
C ASP A 387 -3.99 2.79 -24.11
N LEU A 388 -3.88 1.87 -25.06
CA LEU A 388 -4.86 1.65 -26.12
C LEU A 388 -5.47 0.27 -25.94
N LEU A 389 -6.77 0.19 -25.77
CA LEU A 389 -7.54 -1.03 -25.61
C LEU A 389 -8.58 -1.16 -26.71
N TYR A 390 -8.81 -2.36 -27.20
CA TYR A 390 -9.91 -2.70 -28.06
C TYR A 390 -10.62 -3.95 -27.55
N LEU A 391 -11.88 -3.82 -27.21
CA LEU A 391 -12.78 -4.94 -26.93
C LEU A 391 -13.64 -5.22 -28.14
N ALA A 392 -13.50 -6.41 -28.71
CA ALA A 392 -14.36 -6.92 -29.79
C ALA A 392 -15.33 -7.95 -29.22
N ASN A 393 -16.63 -7.70 -29.29
CA ASN A 393 -17.66 -8.72 -29.12
C ASN A 393 -17.81 -9.50 -30.43
N VAL A 394 -17.21 -10.69 -30.49
CA VAL A 394 -17.18 -11.53 -31.69
C VAL A 394 -18.52 -12.26 -31.86
N SER A 395 -19.10 -12.65 -30.71
CA SER A 395 -20.47 -13.23 -30.65
C SER A 395 -21.01 -13.01 -29.23
N GLU A 396 -22.23 -13.43 -28.94
CA GLU A 396 -22.82 -13.39 -27.60
C GLU A 396 -21.97 -14.10 -26.55
N ASN A 397 -21.24 -15.16 -26.95
CA ASN A 397 -20.46 -16.01 -26.05
C ASN A 397 -18.94 -15.78 -26.15
N HIS A 398 -18.46 -14.97 -27.10
CA HIS A 398 -17.02 -14.81 -27.34
C HIS A 398 -16.65 -13.35 -27.53
N ARG A 399 -15.65 -12.93 -26.76
CA ARG A 399 -15.06 -11.59 -26.86
C ARG A 399 -13.54 -11.65 -26.85
N ILE A 400 -12.90 -10.69 -27.49
CA ILE A 400 -11.47 -10.52 -27.55
C ILE A 400 -11.12 -9.13 -27.04
N LEU A 401 -10.28 -9.08 -26.02
CA LEU A 401 -9.65 -7.86 -25.54
C LEU A 401 -8.22 -7.80 -26.05
N SER A 402 -7.84 -6.76 -26.77
CA SER A 402 -6.46 -6.54 -27.22
C SER A 402 -6.00 -5.15 -26.83
N GLY A 403 -4.70 -4.98 -26.65
CA GLY A 403 -4.21 -3.66 -26.30
C GLY A 403 -2.70 -3.48 -26.45
N VAL A 404 -2.33 -2.20 -26.49
CA VAL A 404 -0.94 -1.74 -26.46
C VAL A 404 -0.79 -0.78 -25.30
N GLN A 405 0.25 -0.98 -24.51
CA GLN A 405 0.60 -0.10 -23.41
C GLN A 405 2.02 0.42 -23.60
N TYR A 406 2.18 1.71 -23.42
CA TYR A 406 3.49 2.37 -23.35
C TYR A 406 3.63 3.03 -21.99
N ARG A 407 4.72 2.71 -21.27
CA ARG A 407 5.06 3.34 -20.01
C ARG A 407 6.47 3.90 -20.07
N HIS A 408 6.61 5.18 -19.78
CA HIS A 408 7.88 5.87 -19.74
C HIS A 408 8.09 6.48 -18.36
N ASN A 409 9.24 6.17 -17.74
CA ASN A 409 9.59 6.66 -16.41
C ASN A 409 10.88 7.47 -16.48
N ILE A 410 10.94 8.54 -15.69
CA ILE A 410 12.13 9.34 -15.42
C ILE A 410 12.30 9.36 -13.89
N TYR A 411 13.52 9.17 -13.43
CA TYR A 411 13.86 9.23 -12.01
C TYR A 411 15.14 10.01 -11.81
N THR A 412 15.15 10.88 -10.82
CA THR A 412 16.35 11.59 -10.35
C THR A 412 16.36 11.61 -8.82
N GLN A 413 17.56 11.46 -8.26
CA GLN A 413 17.82 11.61 -6.84
C GLN A 413 19.07 12.45 -6.65
N THR A 414 19.02 13.40 -5.71
CA THR A 414 20.20 14.13 -5.25
C THR A 414 20.35 14.00 -3.74
N LEU A 415 21.60 14.07 -3.26
CA LEU A 415 21.95 14.11 -1.86
C LEU A 415 22.80 15.36 -1.63
N ASP A 416 22.25 16.32 -0.92
CA ASP A 416 22.83 17.62 -0.67
C ASP A 416 23.11 17.81 0.82
N TYR A 417 24.21 18.48 1.18
CA TYR A 417 24.44 18.98 2.52
C TYR A 417 23.70 20.29 2.73
N ILE A 418 23.06 20.43 3.89
CA ILE A 418 22.21 21.57 4.24
C ILE A 418 22.56 22.13 5.62
N ALA A 419 22.32 23.42 5.82
CA ALA A 419 22.64 24.13 7.05
C ALA A 419 21.77 23.73 8.25
N ASN A 420 20.50 23.34 7.97
CA ASN A 420 19.56 22.95 9.04
C ASN A 420 18.62 21.84 8.55
N TRP A 421 18.76 20.64 9.06
CA TRP A 421 17.94 19.50 8.68
C TRP A 421 16.47 19.63 9.09
N LYS A 422 16.13 20.50 10.05
CA LYS A 422 14.73 20.77 10.41
C LYS A 422 14.00 21.63 9.38
N ASP A 423 14.71 22.26 8.44
CA ASP A 423 14.12 23.11 7.39
C ASP A 423 14.26 22.49 6.02
N PHE A 424 13.14 22.24 5.32
CA PHE A 424 13.15 21.74 3.93
C PHE A 424 13.68 22.75 2.91
N ASN A 425 13.73 24.01 3.25
CA ASN A 425 14.26 25.10 2.44
C ASN A 425 15.60 25.62 2.94
N SER A 426 16.30 24.81 3.73
CA SER A 426 17.60 25.16 4.29
C SER A 426 18.63 25.47 3.22
N ALA A 427 19.55 26.37 3.56
CA ALA A 427 20.64 26.73 2.68
C ALA A 427 21.50 25.52 2.31
N PHE A 428 21.82 25.40 1.01
CA PHE A 428 22.73 24.40 0.46
C PHE A 428 24.16 24.68 0.93
N GLN A 429 24.89 23.64 1.33
CA GLN A 429 26.26 23.73 1.82
C GLN A 429 27.27 22.89 1.03
N GLY A 430 26.80 22.15 0.04
CA GLY A 430 27.64 21.29 -0.79
C GLY A 430 26.94 20.00 -1.19
N LYS A 431 27.57 19.28 -2.09
CA LYS A 431 27.14 17.92 -2.48
C LYS A 431 27.85 16.90 -1.62
N ALA A 432 27.22 15.72 -1.42
CA ALA A 432 27.90 14.60 -0.80
C ALA A 432 29.13 14.15 -1.61
N ASP A 433 30.15 13.58 -0.94
CA ASP A 433 31.40 13.15 -1.57
C ASP A 433 31.16 12.03 -2.60
N SER A 434 30.12 11.21 -2.40
CA SER A 434 29.73 10.15 -3.33
C SER A 434 28.24 9.89 -3.22
N GLY A 435 27.60 9.47 -4.31
CA GLY A 435 26.15 9.24 -4.38
C GLY A 435 25.34 10.54 -4.31
N TYR A 436 25.94 11.66 -4.67
CA TYR A 436 25.29 12.98 -4.65
C TYR A 436 24.22 13.14 -5.73
N ALA A 437 24.33 12.37 -6.82
CA ALA A 437 23.35 12.37 -7.88
C ALA A 437 23.21 10.98 -8.50
N GLN A 438 21.99 10.54 -8.70
CA GLN A 438 21.72 9.32 -9.46
C GLN A 438 20.37 9.45 -10.17
N GLY A 439 20.24 8.77 -11.30
CA GLY A 439 19.00 8.83 -12.06
C GLY A 439 19.05 8.00 -13.33
N GLY A 440 17.98 8.12 -14.11
CA GLY A 440 17.86 7.46 -15.40
C GLY A 440 16.44 7.43 -15.90
N LYS A 441 16.25 6.77 -17.02
CA LYS A 441 14.99 6.61 -17.71
C LYS A 441 14.68 5.13 -17.95
N SER A 442 13.40 4.78 -18.01
CA SER A 442 12.99 3.48 -18.53
C SER A 442 11.77 3.63 -19.41
N ALA A 443 11.70 2.80 -20.44
CA ALA A 443 10.54 2.65 -21.30
C ALA A 443 10.11 1.19 -21.34
N ASN A 444 8.80 0.96 -21.32
CA ASN A 444 8.19 -0.36 -21.51
C ASN A 444 7.10 -0.27 -22.55
N VAL A 445 7.15 -1.13 -23.56
CA VAL A 445 6.07 -1.35 -24.52
C VAL A 445 5.54 -2.76 -24.29
N GLY A 446 4.23 -2.89 -24.05
CA GLY A 446 3.56 -4.17 -23.89
C GLY A 446 2.42 -4.30 -24.90
N VAL A 447 2.38 -5.42 -25.60
CA VAL A 447 1.26 -5.79 -26.51
C VAL A 447 0.61 -7.03 -25.93
N PHE A 448 -0.71 -7.02 -25.83
CA PHE A 448 -1.44 -8.15 -25.27
C PHE A 448 -2.75 -8.43 -26.00
N SER A 449 -3.20 -9.66 -25.89
CA SER A 449 -4.52 -10.08 -26.31
C SER A 449 -5.05 -11.15 -25.35
N GLU A 450 -6.34 -11.08 -25.03
CA GLU A 450 -7.06 -12.05 -24.21
C GLU A 450 -8.36 -12.42 -24.90
N TRP A 451 -8.56 -13.70 -25.16
CA TRP A 451 -9.80 -14.24 -25.60
C TRP A 451 -10.61 -14.75 -24.40
N GLN A 452 -11.89 -14.43 -24.36
CA GLN A 452 -12.85 -14.86 -23.37
C GLN A 452 -13.99 -15.58 -24.07
N GLY A 453 -14.28 -16.80 -23.64
CA GLY A 453 -15.31 -17.63 -24.28
C GLY A 453 -16.14 -18.39 -23.25
N ASN A 454 -17.47 -18.43 -23.49
CA ASN A 454 -18.43 -19.20 -22.73
C ASN A 454 -18.88 -20.40 -23.56
N PHE A 455 -18.76 -21.61 -22.99
CA PHE A 455 -19.11 -22.87 -23.61
C PHE A 455 -20.16 -23.61 -22.78
N PHE A 456 -21.15 -24.21 -23.44
CA PHE A 456 -22.12 -25.10 -22.80
C PHE A 456 -22.86 -24.47 -21.60
N GLU A 457 -23.11 -23.14 -21.61
CA GLU A 457 -23.79 -22.39 -20.53
C GLU A 457 -23.08 -22.40 -19.15
N ASN A 458 -22.15 -23.32 -18.93
CA ASN A 458 -21.54 -23.54 -17.61
C ASN A 458 -20.01 -23.48 -17.57
N LEU A 459 -19.33 -23.36 -18.70
CA LEU A 459 -17.86 -23.25 -18.77
C LEU A 459 -17.44 -21.92 -19.37
N SER A 460 -16.77 -21.09 -18.57
CA SER A 460 -16.12 -19.87 -19.04
C SER A 460 -14.60 -20.06 -19.06
N THR A 461 -13.96 -19.61 -20.13
CA THR A 461 -12.51 -19.76 -20.34
C THR A 461 -11.92 -18.42 -20.75
N ASN A 462 -10.79 -18.05 -20.16
CA ASN A 462 -9.99 -16.90 -20.56
C ASN A 462 -8.58 -17.37 -20.94
N ILE A 463 -8.13 -17.01 -22.14
CA ILE A 463 -6.75 -17.28 -22.61
C ILE A 463 -6.13 -15.96 -23.01
N GLY A 464 -5.08 -15.57 -22.30
CA GLY A 464 -4.38 -14.32 -22.52
C GLY A 464 -2.90 -14.53 -22.79
N VAL A 465 -2.34 -13.66 -23.59
CA VAL A 465 -0.89 -13.57 -23.85
C VAL A 465 -0.46 -12.12 -23.87
N ARG A 466 0.74 -11.87 -23.40
CA ARG A 466 1.38 -10.57 -23.46
C ARG A 466 2.86 -10.70 -23.75
N TYR A 467 3.36 -9.77 -24.54
CA TYR A 467 4.78 -9.58 -24.78
C TYR A 467 5.20 -8.17 -24.38
N ASP A 468 6.23 -8.07 -23.56
CA ASP A 468 6.80 -6.80 -23.09
C ASP A 468 8.24 -6.64 -23.58
N PHE A 469 8.56 -5.45 -24.05
CA PHE A 469 9.89 -4.96 -24.32
C PHE A 469 10.19 -3.82 -23.36
N TRP A 470 11.15 -4.03 -22.46
CA TRP A 470 11.59 -3.06 -21.46
C TRP A 470 13.01 -2.59 -21.77
N GLN A 471 13.27 -1.31 -21.60
CA GLN A 471 14.59 -0.69 -21.76
C GLN A 471 14.85 0.31 -20.64
N GLY A 472 16.03 0.19 -19.97
CA GLY A 472 16.58 1.19 -19.07
C GLY A 472 17.74 1.91 -19.74
N TYR A 473 17.74 3.23 -19.76
CA TYR A 473 18.73 4.04 -20.49
C TYR A 473 18.98 5.39 -19.82
N ASP A 474 20.02 6.11 -20.25
CA ASP A 474 20.47 7.36 -19.62
C ASP A 474 20.67 7.23 -18.10
N VAL A 475 21.15 6.06 -17.69
CA VAL A 475 21.35 5.77 -16.28
C VAL A 475 22.69 6.28 -15.83
N TYR A 476 22.71 7.00 -14.72
CA TYR A 476 23.91 7.58 -14.16
C TYR A 476 23.93 7.50 -12.62
N LYS A 477 25.14 7.51 -12.09
CA LYS A 477 25.43 7.71 -10.68
C LYS A 477 26.65 8.59 -10.55
N ASP A 478 26.48 9.78 -9.98
CA ASP A 478 27.48 10.83 -9.93
C ASP A 478 27.98 11.18 -11.35
N THR A 479 29.23 10.83 -11.69
CA THR A 479 29.81 10.99 -13.02
C THR A 479 29.75 9.71 -13.86
N ASP A 480 29.40 8.58 -13.26
CA ASP A 480 29.42 7.28 -13.94
C ASP A 480 28.15 7.10 -14.78
N LEU A 481 28.34 6.74 -16.04
CA LEU A 481 27.26 6.39 -16.95
C LEU A 481 27.19 4.88 -17.12
N TYR A 482 25.99 4.34 -17.11
CA TYR A 482 25.75 2.91 -17.29
C TYR A 482 25.19 2.62 -18.68
N ALA A 483 25.58 1.47 -19.23
CA ALA A 483 25.07 1.04 -20.52
C ALA A 483 23.56 0.81 -20.50
N THR A 484 22.93 1.03 -21.63
CA THR A 484 21.52 0.70 -21.86
C THR A 484 21.28 -0.79 -21.62
N ASN A 485 20.27 -1.10 -20.83
CA ASN A 485 19.87 -2.46 -20.48
C ASN A 485 18.48 -2.76 -21.06
N THR A 486 18.36 -3.81 -21.86
CA THR A 486 17.11 -4.24 -22.48
C THR A 486 16.66 -5.60 -21.96
N LYS A 487 15.38 -5.77 -21.74
CA LYS A 487 14.75 -7.02 -21.30
C LYS A 487 13.46 -7.28 -22.07
N GLN A 488 13.15 -8.54 -22.24
CA GLN A 488 11.93 -9.00 -22.88
C GLN A 488 11.24 -10.00 -21.96
N SER A 489 9.90 -10.04 -22.02
CA SER A 489 9.14 -11.01 -21.25
C SER A 489 7.89 -11.44 -22.01
N PHE A 490 7.57 -12.73 -21.88
CA PHE A 490 6.33 -13.31 -22.39
C PHE A 490 5.50 -13.79 -21.20
N SER A 491 4.24 -13.38 -21.13
CA SER A 491 3.33 -13.63 -19.99
C SER A 491 2.03 -14.28 -20.50
N PRO A 492 1.99 -15.61 -20.63
CA PRO A 492 0.77 -16.36 -20.94
C PRO A 492 -0.08 -16.54 -19.68
N LYS A 493 -1.41 -16.64 -19.88
CA LYS A 493 -2.39 -16.98 -18.84
C LYS A 493 -3.54 -17.79 -19.41
N ILE A 494 -4.02 -18.76 -18.65
CA ILE A 494 -5.29 -19.45 -18.87
C ILE A 494 -6.07 -19.47 -17.56
N SER A 495 -7.38 -19.26 -17.66
CA SER A 495 -8.30 -19.39 -16.52
C SER A 495 -9.56 -20.12 -16.95
N LEU A 496 -10.06 -20.97 -16.08
CA LEU A 496 -11.26 -21.78 -16.27
C LEU A 496 -12.24 -21.50 -15.12
N ASN A 497 -13.49 -21.37 -15.43
CA ASN A 497 -14.59 -21.26 -14.46
C ASN A 497 -15.70 -22.21 -14.90
N TYR A 498 -15.95 -23.24 -14.10
CA TYR A 498 -16.98 -24.22 -14.35
C TYR A 498 -18.09 -24.11 -13.30
N ALA A 499 -19.30 -23.77 -13.73
CA ALA A 499 -20.48 -23.67 -12.89
C ALA A 499 -21.20 -25.03 -12.81
N PHE A 500 -21.14 -25.73 -11.66
CA PHE A 500 -21.93 -26.91 -11.40
C PHE A 500 -23.42 -26.59 -11.23
N SER A 501 -23.69 -25.39 -10.70
CA SER A 501 -25.02 -24.79 -10.54
C SER A 501 -24.89 -23.27 -10.53
N GLN A 502 -26.01 -22.57 -10.42
CA GLN A 502 -26.01 -21.11 -10.29
C GLN A 502 -25.25 -20.63 -9.05
N SER A 503 -25.17 -21.45 -8.00
CA SER A 503 -24.53 -21.11 -6.71
C SER A 503 -23.19 -21.78 -6.48
N THR A 504 -22.76 -22.76 -7.31
CA THR A 504 -21.57 -23.59 -7.05
C THR A 504 -20.63 -23.58 -8.25
N ARG A 505 -19.35 -23.23 -8.02
CA ARG A 505 -18.35 -23.07 -9.11
C ARG A 505 -17.01 -23.67 -8.70
N LEU A 506 -16.30 -24.18 -9.71
CA LEU A 506 -14.89 -24.50 -9.65
C LEU A 506 -14.12 -23.52 -10.54
N LYS A 507 -13.15 -22.84 -9.99
CA LYS A 507 -12.30 -21.92 -10.74
C LYS A 507 -10.85 -22.38 -10.67
N SER A 508 -10.12 -22.20 -11.76
CA SER A 508 -8.67 -22.50 -11.82
C SER A 508 -8.00 -21.45 -12.70
N SER A 509 -6.76 -21.09 -12.35
CA SER A 509 -5.92 -20.29 -13.22
C SER A 509 -4.47 -20.76 -13.21
N PHE A 510 -3.82 -20.59 -14.35
CA PHE A 510 -2.39 -20.81 -14.55
C PHE A 510 -1.84 -19.64 -15.36
N GLY A 511 -0.70 -19.09 -14.93
CA GLY A 511 -0.09 -17.99 -15.67
C GLY A 511 1.35 -17.76 -15.26
N GLN A 512 2.05 -17.02 -16.14
CA GLN A 512 3.37 -16.49 -15.89
C GLN A 512 3.33 -14.98 -15.85
N ALA A 513 4.04 -14.40 -14.90
CA ALA A 513 4.21 -12.96 -14.74
C ALA A 513 5.68 -12.61 -14.56
N PHE A 514 6.04 -11.37 -14.86
CA PHE A 514 7.39 -10.87 -14.64
C PHE A 514 7.38 -9.55 -13.86
N LYS A 515 8.49 -9.28 -13.18
CA LYS A 515 8.73 -8.01 -12.51
C LYS A 515 10.10 -7.49 -12.91
N ALA A 516 10.12 -6.35 -13.58
CA ALA A 516 11.37 -5.67 -13.91
C ALA A 516 12.08 -5.22 -12.61
N PRO A 517 13.42 -5.22 -12.57
CA PRO A 517 14.15 -4.65 -11.46
C PRO A 517 13.77 -3.20 -11.23
N THR A 518 13.65 -2.80 -9.96
CA THR A 518 13.40 -1.40 -9.62
C THR A 518 14.67 -0.57 -9.80
N PHE A 519 14.50 0.74 -9.96
CA PHE A 519 15.64 1.66 -10.05
C PHE A 519 16.55 1.57 -8.82
N SER A 520 15.94 1.49 -7.63
CA SER A 520 16.66 1.30 -6.38
C SER A 520 17.46 -0.01 -6.35
N GLN A 521 16.92 -1.12 -6.86
CA GLN A 521 17.65 -2.38 -6.94
C GLN A 521 18.83 -2.34 -7.90
N MET A 522 18.71 -1.58 -8.99
CA MET A 522 19.79 -1.47 -9.97
C MET A 522 20.88 -0.47 -9.57
N PHE A 523 20.56 0.61 -8.84
CA PHE A 523 21.45 1.75 -8.73
C PHE A 523 21.66 2.30 -7.31
N SER A 524 21.04 1.71 -6.26
CA SER A 524 21.26 2.17 -4.88
C SER A 524 22.74 2.11 -4.48
N ASN A 525 23.17 3.11 -3.75
CA ASN A 525 24.45 3.12 -3.05
C ASN A 525 24.28 3.89 -1.75
N ARG A 526 23.81 3.21 -0.74
CA ARG A 526 23.59 3.78 0.59
C ARG A 526 23.97 2.77 1.65
N ALA A 527 24.05 3.21 2.90
CA ALA A 527 24.11 2.32 4.04
C ALA A 527 22.85 2.46 4.90
N LEU A 528 22.44 1.38 5.52
CA LEU A 528 21.44 1.42 6.57
C LEU A 528 22.00 2.09 7.81
N SER A 529 21.14 2.43 8.77
CA SER A 529 21.51 3.04 10.05
C SER A 529 22.52 2.22 10.86
N ASP A 530 22.54 0.89 10.67
CA ASP A 530 23.49 -0.03 11.32
C ASP A 530 24.80 -0.20 10.51
N GLY A 531 25.03 0.61 9.47
CA GLY A 531 26.21 0.55 8.62
C GLY A 531 26.16 -0.52 7.52
N THR A 532 25.11 -1.34 7.44
CA THR A 532 24.96 -2.35 6.39
C THR A 532 24.85 -1.66 5.01
N PRO A 533 25.75 -1.97 4.05
CA PRO A 533 25.69 -1.36 2.73
C PRO A 533 24.47 -1.87 1.95
N ILE A 534 23.88 -1.00 1.14
CA ILE A 534 22.90 -1.35 0.13
C ILE A 534 23.49 -0.93 -1.23
N LYS A 535 23.83 -1.92 -2.04
CA LYS A 535 24.47 -1.73 -3.35
C LYS A 535 23.54 -2.21 -4.45
N GLY A 536 23.33 -1.37 -5.45
CA GLY A 536 22.60 -1.73 -6.66
C GLY A 536 23.43 -2.60 -7.61
N ASN A 537 22.73 -3.30 -8.51
CA ASN A 537 23.33 -4.10 -9.57
C ASN A 537 22.62 -3.81 -10.90
N PRO A 538 23.25 -3.08 -11.85
CA PRO A 538 22.65 -2.75 -13.14
C PRO A 538 22.36 -3.97 -14.02
N ASN A 539 23.01 -5.11 -13.75
CA ASN A 539 22.92 -6.34 -14.57
C ASN A 539 21.75 -7.24 -14.16
N LEU A 540 20.91 -6.83 -13.21
CA LEU A 540 19.77 -7.63 -12.76
C LEU A 540 18.86 -8.06 -13.91
N LYS A 541 18.42 -9.33 -13.85
CA LYS A 541 17.39 -9.89 -14.71
C LYS A 541 16.02 -9.70 -14.06
N PRO A 542 14.92 -9.62 -14.82
CA PRO A 542 13.57 -9.65 -14.25
C PRO A 542 13.34 -10.92 -13.41
N GLU A 543 12.59 -10.76 -12.32
CA GLU A 543 12.00 -11.88 -11.60
C GLU A 543 10.87 -12.47 -12.46
N ASN A 544 10.75 -13.78 -12.54
CA ASN A 544 9.64 -14.46 -13.18
C ASN A 544 8.87 -15.29 -12.15
N VAL A 545 7.55 -15.18 -12.17
CA VAL A 545 6.65 -15.92 -11.29
C VAL A 545 5.73 -16.78 -12.12
N ILE A 546 5.73 -18.07 -11.86
CA ILE A 546 4.73 -19.01 -12.35
C ILE A 546 3.74 -19.21 -11.22
N SER A 547 2.47 -18.94 -11.50
CA SER A 547 1.35 -19.01 -10.56
C SER A 547 0.32 -20.03 -11.05
N PHE A 548 -0.15 -20.85 -10.14
CA PHE A 548 -1.27 -21.78 -10.34
C PHE A 548 -2.22 -21.65 -9.15
N ASP A 549 -3.52 -21.61 -9.42
CA ASP A 549 -4.53 -21.78 -8.38
C ASP A 549 -5.73 -22.60 -8.88
N VAL A 550 -6.39 -23.24 -7.93
CA VAL A 550 -7.64 -23.96 -8.11
C VAL A 550 -8.50 -23.76 -6.87
N GLY A 551 -9.77 -23.46 -7.03
CA GLY A 551 -10.66 -23.18 -5.93
C GLY A 551 -12.11 -23.48 -6.21
N PHE A 552 -12.82 -23.63 -5.09
CA PHE A 552 -14.25 -23.88 -5.04
C PHE A 552 -14.94 -22.66 -4.45
N GLU A 553 -16.04 -22.24 -5.07
CA GLU A 553 -16.89 -21.14 -4.58
C GLU A 553 -18.33 -21.61 -4.47
N GLN A 554 -18.97 -21.25 -3.35
CA GLN A 554 -20.36 -21.54 -3.05
C GLN A 554 -21.07 -20.27 -2.58
N ASP A 555 -22.12 -19.85 -3.27
CA ASP A 555 -22.98 -18.77 -2.80
C ASP A 555 -23.88 -19.30 -1.68
N ILE A 556 -24.03 -18.49 -0.62
CA ILE A 556 -24.82 -18.83 0.55
C ILE A 556 -25.91 -17.76 0.71
N PRO A 557 -27.20 -18.15 0.67
CA PRO A 557 -28.28 -17.20 0.92
C PRO A 557 -28.32 -16.79 2.40
N THR A 558 -29.09 -15.77 2.70
CA THR A 558 -29.40 -15.41 4.11
C THR A 558 -30.07 -16.57 4.82
N LEU A 559 -29.60 -16.90 6.03
CA LEU A 559 -30.06 -18.10 6.76
C LEU A 559 -31.43 -17.93 7.40
N PHE A 560 -31.72 -16.71 7.89
CA PHE A 560 -32.95 -16.43 8.65
C PHE A 560 -33.51 -15.05 8.27
N GLY A 561 -34.83 -14.89 8.31
CA GLY A 561 -35.51 -13.63 8.03
C GLY A 561 -35.60 -13.29 6.52
N ASP A 562 -36.10 -12.10 6.25
CA ASP A 562 -36.39 -11.62 4.88
C ASP A 562 -35.25 -10.74 4.29
N ASP A 563 -34.09 -10.68 4.94
CA ASP A 563 -32.96 -9.87 4.49
C ASP A 563 -32.36 -10.50 3.21
N THR A 564 -32.17 -9.70 2.15
CA THR A 564 -31.61 -10.14 0.87
C THR A 564 -30.07 -10.13 0.84
N GLY A 565 -29.40 -10.47 1.94
CA GLY A 565 -27.96 -10.55 2.00
C GLY A 565 -27.43 -11.73 1.19
N GLN A 566 -26.36 -11.51 0.40
CA GLN A 566 -25.62 -12.58 -0.26
C GLN A 566 -24.33 -12.87 0.52
N GLY A 567 -24.18 -14.11 0.95
CA GLY A 567 -22.97 -14.65 1.50
C GLY A 567 -22.25 -15.56 0.51
N GLY A 568 -21.18 -16.15 0.95
CA GLY A 568 -20.44 -17.10 0.13
C GLY A 568 -19.29 -17.75 0.88
N PHE A 569 -18.94 -18.92 0.42
CA PHE A 569 -17.75 -19.64 0.85
C PHE A 569 -16.80 -19.79 -0.33
N LYS A 570 -15.50 -19.54 -0.09
CA LYS A 570 -14.42 -19.74 -1.04
C LYS A 570 -13.32 -20.55 -0.39
N LEU A 571 -12.76 -21.49 -1.13
CA LEU A 571 -11.59 -22.27 -0.75
C LEU A 571 -10.68 -22.42 -1.95
N TYR A 572 -9.44 -21.91 -1.85
CA TYR A 572 -8.45 -21.98 -2.92
C TYR A 572 -7.15 -22.59 -2.45
N TYR A 573 -6.60 -23.50 -3.24
CA TYR A 573 -5.17 -23.84 -3.19
C TYR A 573 -4.42 -22.99 -4.20
N PHE A 574 -3.23 -22.51 -3.84
CA PHE A 574 -2.35 -21.77 -4.74
C PHE A 574 -0.90 -22.23 -4.64
N ASN A 575 -0.15 -22.04 -5.72
CA ASN A 575 1.29 -22.28 -5.80
C ASN A 575 1.94 -21.20 -6.67
N ASN A 576 2.87 -20.45 -6.08
CA ASN A 576 3.66 -19.41 -6.74
C ASN A 576 5.14 -19.80 -6.67
N THR A 577 5.79 -19.90 -7.83
CA THR A 577 7.23 -20.18 -7.93
C THR A 577 7.92 -19.01 -8.59
N THR A 578 8.80 -18.32 -7.85
CA THR A 578 9.64 -17.22 -8.32
C THR A 578 11.00 -17.72 -8.73
N THR A 579 11.42 -17.42 -9.95
CA THR A 579 12.78 -17.65 -10.46
C THR A 579 13.50 -16.32 -10.68
N ASN A 580 14.84 -16.33 -10.62
CA ASN A 580 15.66 -15.08 -10.63
C ASN A 580 15.24 -14.11 -9.52
N ALA A 581 14.88 -14.62 -8.34
CA ALA A 581 14.49 -13.76 -7.22
C ALA A 581 15.58 -12.74 -6.91
N ILE A 582 15.24 -11.47 -6.91
CA ILE A 582 16.16 -10.37 -6.61
C ILE A 582 16.23 -10.19 -5.11
N MET A 583 17.39 -10.52 -4.54
CA MET A 583 17.67 -10.42 -3.11
C MET A 583 18.99 -9.70 -2.90
N GLN A 584 19.30 -9.34 -1.66
CA GLN A 584 20.60 -8.82 -1.28
C GLN A 584 21.45 -9.93 -0.68
N TYR A 585 22.75 -9.92 -0.98
CA TYR A 585 23.70 -10.73 -0.22
C TYR A 585 23.63 -10.33 1.25
N SER A 586 23.64 -11.32 2.11
CA SER A 586 23.55 -11.11 3.56
C SER A 586 24.75 -10.30 4.09
N ARG A 587 24.57 -9.71 5.28
CA ARG A 587 25.63 -9.00 5.99
C ARG A 587 26.85 -9.91 6.31
N ASP A 588 26.60 -11.21 6.49
CA ASP A 588 27.61 -12.17 6.89
C ASP A 588 28.14 -13.01 5.70
N TYR A 589 27.81 -12.61 4.45
CA TYR A 589 28.28 -13.29 3.27
C TYR A 589 29.81 -13.31 3.21
N ALA A 590 30.40 -14.45 2.80
CA ALA A 590 31.84 -14.69 2.85
C ALA A 590 32.63 -13.63 2.06
N ASP A 591 32.19 -13.30 0.83
CA ASP A 591 32.76 -12.20 0.06
C ASP A 591 32.21 -10.86 0.54
N THR A 592 33.04 -10.13 1.27
CA THR A 592 32.69 -8.83 1.82
C THR A 592 32.37 -7.77 0.78
N SER A 593 32.91 -7.90 -0.45
CA SER A 593 32.65 -6.97 -1.57
C SER A 593 31.20 -7.01 -2.04
N LEU A 594 30.56 -8.19 -1.94
CA LEU A 594 29.20 -8.44 -2.37
C LEU A 594 28.16 -8.13 -1.30
N ARG A 595 28.55 -7.99 -0.04
CA ARG A 595 27.61 -7.72 1.08
C ARG A 595 26.69 -6.53 0.77
N GLY A 596 25.39 -6.76 0.90
CA GLY A 596 24.34 -5.78 0.64
C GLY A 596 24.09 -5.46 -0.83
N MET A 597 24.78 -6.12 -1.78
CA MET A 597 24.51 -5.98 -3.20
C MET A 597 23.26 -6.77 -3.60
N TYR A 598 22.42 -6.15 -4.42
CA TYR A 598 21.30 -6.87 -5.06
C TYR A 598 21.80 -7.79 -6.17
N ASP A 599 21.27 -9.01 -6.21
CA ASP A 599 21.50 -9.94 -7.32
C ASP A 599 20.33 -10.91 -7.48
N ASN A 600 20.30 -11.63 -8.61
CA ASN A 600 19.33 -12.70 -8.86
C ASN A 600 19.77 -14.00 -8.13
N LEU A 601 19.57 -14.05 -6.81
CA LEU A 601 20.21 -15.01 -5.91
C LEU A 601 19.54 -16.37 -5.85
N GLY A 602 18.30 -16.53 -6.37
CA GLY A 602 17.69 -17.80 -6.15
C GLY A 602 16.34 -18.09 -6.80
N LYS A 603 15.72 -19.13 -6.28
CA LYS A 603 14.38 -19.61 -6.63
C LYS A 603 13.60 -19.87 -5.36
N ASN A 604 12.39 -19.30 -5.26
CA ASN A 604 11.51 -19.43 -4.11
C ASN A 604 10.17 -20.04 -4.55
N ARG A 605 9.52 -20.76 -3.63
CA ARG A 605 8.14 -21.22 -3.78
C ARG A 605 7.32 -20.80 -2.58
N ILE A 606 6.12 -20.30 -2.82
CA ILE A 606 5.11 -20.01 -1.82
C ILE A 606 3.83 -20.70 -2.28
N GLN A 607 3.36 -21.67 -1.50
CA GLN A 607 2.14 -22.40 -1.75
C GLN A 607 1.25 -22.37 -0.51
N GLY A 608 -0.05 -22.59 -0.67
CA GLY A 608 -0.91 -22.56 0.49
C GLY A 608 -2.39 -22.72 0.17
N VAL A 609 -3.18 -22.46 1.20
CA VAL A 609 -4.64 -22.52 1.13
C VAL A 609 -5.20 -21.21 1.65
N GLU A 610 -6.17 -20.68 0.93
CA GLU A 610 -6.96 -19.50 1.31
C GLU A 610 -8.43 -19.88 1.43
N SER A 611 -9.09 -19.38 2.46
CA SER A 611 -10.54 -19.51 2.59
C SER A 611 -11.18 -18.20 3.02
N SER A 612 -12.40 -17.97 2.56
CA SER A 612 -13.27 -16.86 2.97
C SER A 612 -14.68 -17.36 3.13
N LEU A 613 -15.31 -16.99 4.23
CA LEU A 613 -16.72 -17.27 4.53
C LEU A 613 -17.41 -15.97 4.91
N ILE A 614 -18.42 -15.59 4.15
CA ILE A 614 -19.37 -14.55 4.52
C ILE A 614 -20.71 -15.22 4.73
N LEU A 615 -21.21 -15.18 5.97
CA LEU A 615 -22.44 -15.83 6.36
C LEU A 615 -23.46 -14.79 6.85
N PRO A 616 -24.44 -14.44 6.02
CA PRO A 616 -25.52 -13.56 6.44
C PRO A 616 -26.52 -14.36 7.27
N PHE A 617 -26.62 -14.06 8.57
CA PHE A 617 -27.58 -14.72 9.47
C PHE A 617 -28.99 -14.17 9.31
N GLY A 618 -29.17 -12.98 8.77
CA GLY A 618 -30.42 -12.23 8.77
C GLY A 618 -30.57 -11.33 10.01
N TYR A 619 -31.66 -10.58 10.07
CA TYR A 619 -31.91 -9.59 11.13
C TYR A 619 -30.78 -8.56 11.27
N GLY A 620 -30.04 -8.29 10.20
CA GLY A 620 -28.90 -7.38 10.18
C GLY A 620 -27.58 -8.00 10.66
N LEU A 621 -27.55 -9.28 11.06
CA LEU A 621 -26.33 -9.96 11.53
C LEU A 621 -25.63 -10.68 10.38
N SER A 622 -24.31 -10.56 10.35
CA SER A 622 -23.45 -11.36 9.46
C SER A 622 -22.11 -11.69 10.12
N VAL A 623 -21.52 -12.80 9.69
CA VAL A 623 -20.17 -13.20 10.09
C VAL A 623 -19.27 -13.21 8.86
N HIS A 624 -18.07 -12.67 9.01
CA HIS A 624 -17.02 -12.73 7.99
C HIS A 624 -15.78 -13.38 8.57
N LEU A 625 -15.34 -14.49 7.98
CA LEU A 625 -14.13 -15.21 8.38
C LEU A 625 -13.20 -15.36 7.17
N THR A 626 -11.92 -15.09 7.35
CA THR A 626 -10.89 -15.44 6.37
C THR A 626 -9.72 -16.14 7.04
N TYR A 627 -9.13 -17.07 6.31
CA TYR A 627 -7.94 -17.78 6.75
C TYR A 627 -7.00 -18.02 5.59
N THR A 628 -5.71 -17.88 5.85
CA THR A 628 -4.65 -18.16 4.88
C THR A 628 -3.54 -18.95 5.55
N PHE A 629 -3.22 -20.10 4.98
CA PHE A 629 -2.02 -20.87 5.28
C PHE A 629 -1.01 -20.69 4.15
N MET A 630 0.27 -20.43 4.50
CA MET A 630 1.36 -20.27 3.54
C MET A 630 2.55 -21.14 3.94
N ASP A 631 2.93 -22.06 3.04
CA ASP A 631 4.19 -22.79 3.09
C ASP A 631 5.16 -22.16 2.11
N SER A 632 6.12 -21.37 2.62
CA SER A 632 7.17 -20.75 1.81
C SER A 632 8.46 -21.56 1.88
N LYS A 633 9.21 -21.65 0.77
CA LYS A 633 10.46 -22.39 0.71
C LYS A 633 11.45 -21.75 -0.25
N ILE A 634 12.70 -21.61 0.18
CA ILE A 634 13.85 -21.30 -0.68
C ILE A 634 14.25 -22.59 -1.38
N LEU A 635 14.08 -22.66 -2.71
CA LEU A 635 14.37 -23.85 -3.51
C LEU A 635 15.80 -23.87 -4.03
N LYS A 636 16.36 -22.68 -4.32
CA LYS A 636 17.76 -22.47 -4.69
C LYS A 636 18.25 -21.15 -4.11
N SER A 637 19.48 -21.13 -3.66
CA SER A 637 20.16 -19.93 -3.14
C SER A 637 21.64 -20.00 -3.44
N ILE A 638 22.26 -18.84 -3.67
CA ILE A 638 23.72 -18.72 -3.72
C ILE A 638 24.31 -18.76 -2.30
N GLU A 639 23.53 -18.34 -1.28
CA GLU A 639 23.97 -18.40 0.10
C GLU A 639 23.85 -19.83 0.64
N SER A 640 24.99 -20.35 1.10
CA SER A 640 25.04 -21.67 1.73
C SER A 640 24.10 -21.75 2.96
N ASN A 641 23.52 -22.91 3.21
CA ASN A 641 22.64 -23.23 4.34
C ASN A 641 21.30 -22.49 4.38
N THR A 642 20.85 -21.90 3.27
CA THR A 642 19.52 -21.29 3.18
C THR A 642 18.53 -22.09 2.35
N GLU A 643 19.00 -23.00 1.51
CA GLU A 643 18.13 -23.89 0.72
C GLU A 643 17.30 -24.79 1.64
N GLY A 644 16.02 -24.91 1.34
CA GLY A 644 15.06 -25.64 2.18
C GLY A 644 14.40 -24.80 3.27
N ASN A 645 14.96 -23.66 3.64
CA ASN A 645 14.45 -22.74 4.65
C ASN A 645 13.21 -22.00 4.16
N LYS A 646 12.46 -21.43 5.12
CA LYS A 646 11.32 -20.55 4.83
C LYS A 646 11.80 -19.20 4.29
N VAL A 647 11.01 -18.61 3.40
CA VAL A 647 11.26 -17.24 2.93
C VAL A 647 10.96 -16.26 4.05
N ALA A 648 11.90 -15.36 4.30
CA ALA A 648 11.79 -14.37 5.38
C ALA A 648 10.59 -13.41 5.21
N GLY A 649 9.99 -12.99 6.32
CA GLY A 649 8.90 -12.00 6.35
C GLY A 649 7.55 -12.53 5.87
N ILE A 650 7.34 -13.85 5.79
CA ILE A 650 6.09 -14.49 5.40
C ILE A 650 5.53 -15.26 6.60
N PRO A 651 4.39 -14.82 7.19
CA PRO A 651 3.71 -15.59 8.23
C PRO A 651 3.10 -16.85 7.66
N ALA A 652 3.22 -17.98 8.38
CA ALA A 652 2.63 -19.23 7.95
C ALA A 652 1.10 -19.23 8.05
N HIS A 653 0.55 -18.51 9.03
CA HIS A 653 -0.88 -18.44 9.29
C HIS A 653 -1.33 -16.99 9.43
N MET A 654 -2.40 -16.64 8.76
CA MET A 654 -3.13 -15.38 8.92
C MET A 654 -4.62 -15.69 9.02
N ALA A 655 -5.33 -14.99 9.89
CA ALA A 655 -6.76 -15.13 10.05
C ALA A 655 -7.41 -13.77 10.36
N TYR A 656 -8.62 -13.60 9.90
CA TYR A 656 -9.49 -12.49 10.28
C TYR A 656 -10.89 -13.05 10.53
N GLY A 657 -11.54 -12.58 11.61
CA GLY A 657 -12.93 -12.91 11.93
C GLY A 657 -13.66 -11.66 12.37
N ALA A 658 -14.86 -11.43 11.84
CA ALA A 658 -15.70 -10.31 12.27
C ALA A 658 -17.17 -10.73 12.39
N ILE A 659 -17.83 -10.19 13.42
CA ILE A 659 -19.28 -10.19 13.57
C ILE A 659 -19.74 -8.77 13.26
N ASN A 660 -20.65 -8.65 12.30
CA ASN A 660 -21.20 -7.38 11.85
C ASN A 660 -22.69 -7.33 12.13
N TYR A 661 -23.16 -6.15 12.52
CA TYR A 661 -24.57 -5.82 12.67
C TYR A 661 -24.90 -4.58 11.86
N ASP A 662 -25.96 -4.64 11.05
CA ASP A 662 -26.41 -3.52 10.23
C ASP A 662 -27.93 -3.58 10.05
N LYS A 663 -28.67 -2.94 10.98
CA LYS A 663 -30.13 -2.85 10.90
C LYS A 663 -30.68 -1.56 11.50
N GLY A 664 -31.53 -0.89 10.74
CA GLY A 664 -32.17 0.34 11.17
C GLY A 664 -31.18 1.46 11.49
N ALA A 665 -31.32 2.07 12.65
CA ALA A 665 -30.49 3.19 13.07
C ALA A 665 -29.07 2.78 13.52
N PHE A 666 -28.84 1.51 13.89
CA PHE A 666 -27.58 1.09 14.46
C PHE A 666 -26.80 0.16 13.53
N TYR A 667 -25.48 0.30 13.55
CA TYR A 667 -24.59 -0.60 12.88
C TYR A 667 -23.28 -0.75 13.67
N GLY A 668 -22.55 -1.83 13.42
CA GLY A 668 -21.25 -2.01 14.07
C GLY A 668 -20.57 -3.31 13.66
N SER A 669 -19.34 -3.45 14.13
CA SER A 669 -18.52 -4.64 13.88
C SER A 669 -17.56 -4.86 15.03
N PHE A 670 -17.40 -6.11 15.43
CA PHE A 670 -16.30 -6.58 16.26
C PHE A 670 -15.44 -7.50 15.41
N GLY A 671 -14.17 -7.12 15.22
CA GLY A 671 -13.22 -7.85 14.36
C GLY A 671 -11.99 -8.29 15.14
N VAL A 672 -11.45 -9.47 14.80
CA VAL A 672 -10.20 -10.02 15.35
C VAL A 672 -9.28 -10.37 14.18
N GLU A 673 -8.04 -9.93 14.25
CA GLU A 673 -6.98 -10.21 13.26
C GLU A 673 -5.82 -10.95 13.94
N TYR A 674 -5.34 -12.01 13.30
CA TYR A 674 -4.20 -12.81 13.75
C TYR A 674 -3.19 -12.99 12.64
N ALA A 675 -1.89 -12.93 12.98
CA ALA A 675 -0.81 -13.42 12.14
C ALA A 675 0.24 -14.14 12.98
N SER A 676 0.73 -15.27 12.47
CA SER A 676 1.83 -16.01 13.10
C SER A 676 3.16 -15.29 12.90
N LYS A 677 4.14 -15.55 13.78
CA LYS A 677 5.49 -15.00 13.68
C LYS A 677 6.20 -15.51 12.42
N PRO A 678 6.62 -14.63 11.49
CA PRO A 678 7.48 -15.05 10.38
C PRO A 678 8.94 -15.13 10.79
N TYR A 679 9.75 -15.88 10.05
CA TYR A 679 11.20 -15.79 10.17
C TYR A 679 11.69 -14.42 9.68
N LYS A 680 12.68 -13.85 10.37
CA LYS A 680 13.22 -12.54 10.05
C LYS A 680 14.28 -12.57 8.95
N ASN A 681 14.99 -13.68 8.80
CA ASN A 681 16.08 -13.87 7.84
C ASN A 681 16.00 -15.22 7.13
N ALA A 682 16.76 -15.37 6.04
CA ALA A 682 16.79 -16.59 5.23
C ALA A 682 17.42 -17.79 5.94
N MET A 683 18.23 -17.58 6.97
CA MET A 683 18.81 -18.65 7.80
C MET A 683 17.79 -19.28 8.75
N ASN A 684 16.61 -18.70 8.88
CA ASN A 684 15.54 -19.10 9.80
C ASN A 684 15.99 -19.18 11.27
N THR A 685 16.88 -18.29 11.67
CA THR A 685 17.31 -18.21 13.06
C THR A 685 16.15 -17.81 13.97
N LEU A 686 16.11 -18.42 15.15
CA LEU A 686 15.15 -18.01 16.17
C LEU A 686 15.55 -16.63 16.69
N THR A 687 14.63 -15.71 16.63
CA THR A 687 14.82 -14.31 17.03
C THR A 687 13.94 -13.96 18.23
N PRO A 688 14.38 -13.07 19.13
CA PRO A 688 13.55 -12.58 20.22
C PRO A 688 12.22 -11.99 19.74
N SER A 689 11.23 -11.97 20.64
CA SER A 689 9.95 -11.28 20.45
C SER A 689 9.81 -10.16 21.47
N GLY A 690 8.92 -9.19 21.19
CA GLY A 690 8.63 -8.11 22.13
C GLY A 690 9.72 -7.04 22.21
N VAL A 691 10.66 -6.99 21.26
CA VAL A 691 11.77 -6.04 21.23
C VAL A 691 11.78 -5.26 19.91
N TYR A 692 12.34 -4.07 19.92
CA TYR A 692 12.50 -3.25 18.73
C TYR A 692 13.32 -3.98 17.66
N GLY A 693 12.85 -3.92 16.43
CA GLY A 693 13.42 -4.64 15.30
C GLY A 693 12.92 -6.10 15.16
N ALA A 694 12.15 -6.63 16.12
CA ALA A 694 11.53 -7.96 15.99
C ALA A 694 10.34 -7.96 15.03
N THR A 695 9.99 -9.16 14.57
CA THR A 695 8.72 -9.40 13.89
C THR A 695 7.95 -10.44 14.69
N ASP A 696 6.90 -10.00 15.36
CA ASP A 696 6.13 -10.83 16.29
C ASP A 696 4.92 -11.47 15.62
N SER A 697 4.38 -12.53 16.24
CA SER A 697 2.99 -12.89 16.06
C SER A 697 2.10 -11.88 16.76
N TYR A 698 0.89 -11.67 16.25
CA TYR A 698 -0.06 -10.78 16.93
C TYR A 698 -1.49 -11.30 16.82
N THR A 699 -2.29 -10.93 17.82
CA THR A 699 -3.74 -11.03 17.81
C THR A 699 -4.30 -9.71 18.30
N ILE A 700 -5.02 -9.01 17.45
CA ILE A 700 -5.62 -7.71 17.77
C ILE A 700 -7.12 -7.76 17.53
N ALA A 701 -7.88 -7.10 18.40
CA ALA A 701 -9.31 -6.96 18.26
C ALA A 701 -9.66 -5.47 18.10
N ASP A 702 -10.61 -5.20 17.23
CA ASP A 702 -11.12 -3.87 16.96
C ASP A 702 -12.64 -3.84 17.08
N LEU A 703 -13.18 -2.70 17.49
CA LEU A 703 -14.62 -2.48 17.65
C LEU A 703 -15.04 -1.24 16.86
N ARG A 704 -16.13 -1.33 16.12
CA ARG A 704 -16.83 -0.20 15.53
C ARG A 704 -18.28 -0.19 15.99
N LEU A 705 -18.78 0.99 16.35
CA LEU A 705 -20.17 1.26 16.66
C LEU A 705 -20.61 2.48 15.89
N GLY A 706 -21.79 2.44 15.29
CA GLY A 706 -22.34 3.54 14.52
C GLY A 706 -23.84 3.73 14.76
N TRP A 707 -24.28 4.96 14.67
CA TRP A 707 -25.67 5.38 14.78
C TRP A 707 -26.04 6.33 13.64
N ARG A 708 -26.98 5.91 12.80
CA ARG A 708 -27.62 6.73 11.78
C ARG A 708 -28.67 7.62 12.46
N ILE A 709 -28.32 8.88 12.69
CA ILE A 709 -29.22 9.85 13.31
C ILE A 709 -30.43 10.07 12.41
N ASN A 710 -30.21 10.12 11.11
CA ASN A 710 -31.24 10.14 10.07
C ASN A 710 -30.64 9.62 8.75
N LYS A 711 -31.39 9.70 7.63
CA LYS A 711 -30.95 9.23 6.30
C LYS A 711 -29.69 9.95 5.76
N ASN A 712 -29.38 11.14 6.26
CA ASN A 712 -28.30 12.01 5.78
C ASN A 712 -27.10 12.09 6.74
N LEU A 713 -27.28 11.74 8.02
CA LEU A 713 -26.30 12.02 9.06
C LEU A 713 -26.06 10.78 9.93
N ASP A 714 -24.83 10.41 10.11
CA ASP A 714 -24.40 9.36 11.01
C ASP A 714 -23.20 9.77 11.87
N ILE A 715 -23.13 9.15 13.05
CA ILE A 715 -22.00 9.22 13.96
C ILE A 715 -21.43 7.82 14.17
N SER A 716 -20.11 7.67 14.14
CA SER A 716 -19.48 6.38 14.41
C SER A 716 -18.26 6.52 15.32
N SER A 717 -17.98 5.45 16.06
CA SER A 717 -16.80 5.33 16.91
C SER A 717 -16.05 4.05 16.56
N ASN A 718 -14.74 4.13 16.49
CA ASN A 718 -13.84 3.01 16.31
C ASN A 718 -12.90 2.93 17.51
N ILE A 719 -12.65 1.72 18.02
CA ILE A 719 -11.59 1.43 18.97
C ILE A 719 -10.68 0.39 18.32
N THR A 720 -9.44 0.76 18.07
CA THR A 720 -8.43 -0.14 17.49
C THR A 720 -7.56 -0.74 18.59
N ASN A 721 -7.12 -1.98 18.40
CA ASN A 721 -6.33 -2.74 19.39
C ASN A 721 -6.99 -2.69 20.77
N LEU A 722 -8.25 -3.11 20.85
CA LEU A 722 -9.15 -2.98 22.02
C LEU A 722 -8.51 -3.46 23.34
N PHE A 723 -7.69 -4.51 23.27
CA PHE A 723 -7.01 -5.10 24.43
C PHE A 723 -5.60 -4.52 24.68
N ASN A 724 -5.19 -3.49 23.93
CA ASN A 724 -3.88 -2.83 24.03
C ASN A 724 -2.70 -3.81 23.93
N HIS A 725 -2.81 -4.82 23.04
CA HIS A 725 -1.75 -5.79 22.82
C HIS A 725 -0.50 -5.12 22.23
N THR A 726 0.67 -5.38 22.82
CA THR A 726 1.96 -4.85 22.37
C THR A 726 2.65 -5.89 21.49
N TYR A 727 3.03 -5.50 20.27
CA TYR A 727 3.81 -6.33 19.36
C TYR A 727 4.68 -5.46 18.45
N TYR A 728 5.64 -6.07 17.79
CA TYR A 728 6.56 -5.42 16.87
C TYR A 728 6.44 -6.03 15.46
N SER A 729 6.41 -5.17 14.46
CA SER A 729 6.61 -5.49 13.05
C SER A 729 7.77 -4.64 12.56
N TYR A 730 8.98 -4.91 13.06
CA TYR A 730 10.17 -4.08 13.14
C TYR A 730 9.98 -2.90 14.11
N TYR A 731 9.09 -1.98 13.80
CA TYR A 731 8.66 -0.88 14.68
C TYR A 731 7.63 -1.38 15.68
N ARG A 732 7.50 -0.68 16.80
CA ARG A 732 6.40 -0.94 17.72
C ARG A 732 5.08 -0.60 17.05
N ALA A 733 4.18 -1.57 17.00
CA ALA A 733 2.85 -1.37 16.45
C ALA A 733 1.99 -0.48 17.37
N SER A 734 0.96 0.14 16.79
CA SER A 734 0.03 1.01 17.51
C SER A 734 -0.68 0.28 18.64
N GLY A 735 -0.67 0.86 19.82
CA GLY A 735 -1.50 0.47 20.95
C GLY A 735 -2.97 0.88 20.75
N ARG A 736 -3.75 0.80 21.83
CA ARG A 736 -5.18 1.11 21.79
C ARG A 736 -5.43 2.59 21.53
N ALA A 737 -6.27 2.88 20.52
CA ALA A 737 -6.74 4.21 20.18
C ALA A 737 -8.25 4.21 19.91
N PHE A 738 -8.89 5.35 20.12
CA PHE A 738 -10.26 5.59 19.68
C PHE A 738 -10.30 6.61 18.55
N PHE A 739 -11.35 6.56 17.74
CA PHE A 739 -11.65 7.55 16.73
C PHE A 739 -13.16 7.71 16.57
N ILE A 740 -13.67 8.92 16.71
CA ILE A 740 -15.08 9.27 16.55
C ILE A 740 -15.22 10.14 15.32
N SER A 741 -16.20 9.87 14.47
CA SER A 741 -16.50 10.65 13.28
C SER A 741 -17.99 10.95 13.15
N LEU A 742 -18.28 12.15 12.64
CA LEU A 742 -19.58 12.59 12.18
C LEU A 742 -19.53 12.71 10.67
N SER A 743 -20.44 12.03 9.99
CA SER A 743 -20.50 12.01 8.53
C SER A 743 -21.88 12.41 8.02
N GLY A 744 -21.92 13.17 6.95
CA GLY A 744 -23.14 13.61 6.30
C GLY A 744 -23.11 13.40 4.80
N ARG A 745 -24.29 13.06 4.22
CA ARG A 745 -24.52 12.95 2.78
C ARG A 745 -25.82 13.67 2.43
N PHE A 746 -25.77 14.60 1.47
CA PHE A 746 -26.89 15.45 1.06
C PHE A 746 -27.05 15.47 -0.44
#